data_decb90c6e713a9f0271410abc07814d3
#
_entry.id   decb90c6e713a9f0271410abc07814d3
#
_cell.length_a   1.000
_cell.length_b   1.000
_cell.length_c   1.000
_cell.angle_alpha   90.00
_cell.angle_beta   90.00
_cell.angle_gamma   90.00
#
_symmetry.space_group_name_H-M   'P 1'
#
loop_
_entity.id
_entity.type
_entity.pdbx_description
1 polymer ?
#
loop_
_entity_poly.entity_id
_entity_poly.type
_entity_poly.pdbx_seq_one_letter_code
_entity_poly.pdbx_strand_id
1 'polypeptide(L)'
;MSDMKHDVDALETQEWLAALESVVREEGVERAQYLLEQVLEKARLDGVDMPTGVTTNYINTIPAAQEPAYPGDTTIERRIRSIIRWNAIMIVLRASKKDLELGGHMASFQSSAAFYETCFNHFFRAPNEKDGGDLVYYQGHISPGIYARAFVEGRLTEEQLDNFRQEVDGKGLPSYPHPKLMPEFWQFPTVSMGLGPISAIYQARFLKYLNGRGLKDTTAQRVYAFLGDGEMDEPESRGAISFAAREKLDNLCFLINCNLQRLDGPVMGNGKIIQELEGLFRGAGWNVVKVIWGNGWDKLLAKDTTGKLLQLMNETIDGDYQTFKAKDGAYVREHFFGKYPETAALVADMTDDEIFALKRGGHESSKLYAAFKNAQDTKGRPTVILAKTVKGYGMGDAAEGKNIAHQVKKMDMTHVLAMRNRLGLQDLISDEEVKNLPYLKLEEGSKEFEYLHARRKALHGYTPQRLPNFTGELVIPALEEFKPLLEEQSREISSTMAYVRTLNILLKDKNIGQNIVPIIADEARTFGMEGLFRQIGIYNPHGQNYTPQDRDIVSYYKEATSGQVLQEGINELGAMSSWVAAATSYSTNNLPMIPFYIYYSMFGFQRIGDMAWMAGDQQARGFLLGATAGRTTLNGEGLQHEDGHSHILAGTVPNCISYDPTFAYEVAVILQDGIRRMYGEQENVFYYLTLMNESYAHPAMPAGAEEGIRKGIYKLETHAGNKAKVQLMSSGTIMNEVRKAAQILSEEYGVASDVYSVTSFNELARDGQACDRFNMLHPEAEVKVPYIAQVMGTEPAIAATDYMKNYADQVRAFIPAQSYKVLGTDGFGRSDSRENLRRHFEVNAGYVVVAALNELAKRGEVEKSVVAAAIKKFDIDTEKTNPLYA
;
A
#
# COMPACT_ATOMS: atom_id res chain seq x y z
N MET A 1 12.77 -30.41 13.69
CA MET A 1 14.20 -30.67 13.99
C MET A 1 14.51 -32.01 13.35
N SER A 2 15.20 -32.03 12.21
CA SER A 2 15.79 -33.26 11.72
C SER A 2 17.00 -33.53 12.61
N ASP A 3 16.99 -34.65 13.32
CA ASP A 3 18.21 -35.21 13.88
C ASP A 3 19.28 -35.20 12.79
N MET A 4 20.37 -34.45 12.98
CA MET A 4 21.53 -34.55 12.10
C MET A 4 22.02 -35.98 12.23
N LYS A 5 21.69 -36.82 11.25
CA LYS A 5 22.20 -38.19 11.17
C LYS A 5 23.72 -38.08 11.08
N HIS A 6 24.40 -38.81 11.94
CA HIS A 6 25.85 -38.99 11.82
C HIS A 6 26.12 -39.53 10.41
N ASP A 7 27.03 -38.87 9.69
CA ASP A 7 27.50 -39.39 8.41
C ASP A 7 28.14 -40.78 8.66
N VAL A 8 27.46 -41.80 8.18
CA VAL A 8 27.87 -43.22 8.45
C VAL A 8 28.95 -43.67 7.46
N ASP A 9 29.12 -42.93 6.33
CA ASP A 9 30.17 -43.17 5.36
C ASP A 9 30.63 -41.87 4.73
N ALA A 10 31.62 -41.26 5.37
CA ALA A 10 32.20 -39.99 4.93
C ALA A 10 32.93 -40.10 3.58
N LEU A 11 33.41 -41.28 3.21
CA LEU A 11 34.04 -41.49 1.91
C LEU A 11 33.02 -41.50 0.78
N GLU A 12 31.91 -42.23 0.94
CA GLU A 12 30.81 -42.23 -0.04
C GLU A 12 30.23 -40.82 -0.23
N THR A 13 30.04 -40.10 0.87
CA THR A 13 29.56 -38.69 0.79
C THR A 13 30.51 -37.80 -0.02
N GLN A 14 31.86 -37.96 0.19
CA GLN A 14 32.84 -37.19 -0.58
C GLN A 14 32.85 -37.58 -2.06
N GLU A 15 32.68 -38.86 -2.38
CA GLU A 15 32.59 -39.32 -3.79
C GLU A 15 31.38 -38.71 -4.52
N TRP A 16 30.23 -38.68 -3.89
CA TRP A 16 29.02 -38.03 -4.45
C TRP A 16 29.23 -36.51 -4.67
N LEU A 17 29.84 -35.82 -3.71
CA LEU A 17 30.14 -34.39 -3.82
C LEU A 17 31.18 -34.12 -4.90
N ALA A 18 32.23 -34.93 -5.00
CA ALA A 18 33.26 -34.80 -6.03
C ALA A 18 32.71 -35.08 -7.43
N ALA A 19 31.78 -36.04 -7.56
CA ALA A 19 31.11 -36.33 -8.82
C ALA A 19 30.27 -35.11 -9.31
N LEU A 20 29.50 -34.49 -8.40
CA LEU A 20 28.73 -33.28 -8.69
C LEU A 20 29.64 -32.12 -9.09
N GLU A 21 30.74 -31.92 -8.34
CA GLU A 21 31.73 -30.86 -8.63
C GLU A 21 32.37 -31.07 -10.00
N SER A 22 32.65 -32.27 -10.37
CA SER A 22 33.17 -32.61 -11.70
C SER A 22 32.17 -32.26 -12.80
N VAL A 23 30.88 -32.57 -12.63
CA VAL A 23 29.82 -32.18 -13.60
C VAL A 23 29.73 -30.66 -13.73
N VAL A 24 29.77 -29.94 -12.62
CA VAL A 24 29.72 -28.46 -12.66
C VAL A 24 30.91 -27.90 -13.42
N ARG A 25 32.11 -28.47 -13.21
CA ARG A 25 33.33 -27.98 -13.85
C ARG A 25 33.41 -28.32 -15.34
N GLU A 26 33.03 -29.54 -15.73
CA GLU A 26 33.21 -30.00 -17.09
C GLU A 26 32.00 -29.73 -18.01
N GLU A 27 30.79 -29.81 -17.47
CA GLU A 27 29.55 -29.71 -18.25
C GLU A 27 28.70 -28.47 -17.89
N GLY A 28 29.05 -27.78 -16.83
CA GLY A 28 28.41 -26.53 -16.40
C GLY A 28 27.22 -26.72 -15.46
N VAL A 29 26.74 -25.60 -14.95
CA VAL A 29 25.72 -25.52 -13.89
C VAL A 29 24.36 -26.07 -14.35
N GLU A 30 23.98 -25.87 -15.62
CA GLU A 30 22.70 -26.32 -16.15
C GLU A 30 22.61 -27.87 -16.17
N ARG A 31 23.70 -28.54 -16.54
CA ARG A 31 23.76 -30.00 -16.51
C ARG A 31 23.72 -30.55 -15.09
N ALA A 32 24.43 -29.90 -14.17
CA ALA A 32 24.40 -30.28 -12.76
C ALA A 32 23.01 -30.13 -12.16
N GLN A 33 22.31 -29.05 -12.50
CA GLN A 33 20.92 -28.83 -12.08
C GLN A 33 20.01 -29.94 -12.59
N TYR A 34 20.08 -30.28 -13.88
CA TYR A 34 19.29 -31.35 -14.46
C TYR A 34 19.52 -32.69 -13.76
N LEU A 35 20.77 -33.02 -13.48
CA LEU A 35 21.11 -34.28 -12.76
C LEU A 35 20.56 -34.30 -11.35
N LEU A 36 20.66 -33.18 -10.61
CA LEU A 36 20.09 -33.06 -9.28
C LEU A 36 18.57 -33.25 -9.30
N GLU A 37 17.88 -32.66 -10.27
CA GLU A 37 16.43 -32.83 -10.44
C GLU A 37 16.07 -34.32 -10.67
N GLN A 38 16.84 -35.04 -11.51
CA GLN A 38 16.63 -36.45 -11.77
C GLN A 38 16.90 -37.32 -10.52
N VAL A 39 17.96 -37.02 -9.76
CA VAL A 39 18.26 -37.74 -8.51
C VAL A 39 17.17 -37.52 -7.48
N LEU A 40 16.68 -36.27 -7.32
CA LEU A 40 15.59 -35.94 -6.39
C LEU A 40 14.28 -36.64 -6.80
N GLU A 41 13.95 -36.66 -8.10
CA GLU A 41 12.74 -37.36 -8.57
C GLU A 41 12.86 -38.89 -8.33
N LYS A 42 14.05 -39.48 -8.59
CA LYS A 42 14.30 -40.89 -8.28
C LYS A 42 14.18 -41.20 -6.80
N ALA A 43 14.76 -40.37 -5.94
CA ALA A 43 14.66 -40.51 -4.48
C ALA A 43 13.19 -40.45 -4.03
N ARG A 44 12.39 -39.53 -4.59
CA ARG A 44 10.95 -39.44 -4.30
C ARG A 44 10.20 -40.73 -4.69
N LEU A 45 10.47 -41.24 -5.90
CA LEU A 45 9.85 -42.50 -6.39
C LEU A 45 10.23 -43.71 -5.54
N ASP A 46 11.43 -43.70 -4.99
CA ASP A 46 11.91 -44.79 -4.11
C ASP A 46 11.44 -44.64 -2.64
N GLY A 47 10.59 -43.62 -2.37
CA GLY A 47 10.01 -43.42 -1.04
C GLY A 47 10.98 -42.78 -0.02
N VAL A 48 12.04 -42.13 -0.47
CA VAL A 48 12.92 -41.38 0.38
C VAL A 48 12.18 -40.14 0.88
N ASP A 49 12.16 -39.94 2.19
CA ASP A 49 11.57 -38.71 2.78
C ASP A 49 12.44 -37.50 2.37
N MET A 50 11.85 -36.68 1.51
CA MET A 50 12.57 -35.53 0.97
C MET A 50 12.80 -34.46 2.02
N PRO A 51 14.02 -33.86 2.10
CA PRO A 51 14.25 -32.78 3.04
C PRO A 51 13.23 -31.66 2.82
N THR A 52 12.43 -31.38 3.83
CA THR A 52 11.50 -30.26 3.81
C THR A 52 12.27 -28.96 4.02
N GLY A 53 12.23 -28.08 3.03
CA GLY A 53 12.87 -26.76 3.09
C GLY A 53 14.25 -26.73 2.43
N VAL A 54 14.33 -25.93 1.37
CA VAL A 54 15.55 -25.70 0.60
C VAL A 54 16.38 -24.62 1.33
N THR A 55 16.91 -24.95 2.51
CA THR A 55 17.79 -24.04 3.24
C THR A 55 19.25 -24.49 3.12
N THR A 56 20.13 -23.51 3.04
CA THR A 56 21.59 -23.74 3.02
C THR A 56 22.18 -23.49 4.42
N ASN A 57 23.45 -23.86 4.62
CA ASN A 57 24.16 -23.60 5.86
C ASN A 57 24.02 -22.15 6.32
N TYR A 58 24.10 -21.91 7.64
CA TYR A 58 23.95 -20.59 8.24
C TYR A 58 25.21 -19.71 8.05
N ILE A 59 25.58 -19.51 6.79
CA ILE A 59 26.71 -18.70 6.32
C ILE A 59 26.29 -17.77 5.19
N ASN A 60 27.20 -16.89 4.79
CA ASN A 60 26.97 -16.00 3.65
C ASN A 60 26.77 -16.79 2.35
N THR A 61 25.82 -16.37 1.52
CA THR A 61 25.59 -17.01 0.22
C THR A 61 26.74 -16.76 -0.75
N ILE A 62 27.37 -15.57 -0.69
CA ILE A 62 28.52 -15.22 -1.52
C ILE A 62 29.78 -15.50 -0.69
N PRO A 63 30.61 -16.48 -1.09
CA PRO A 63 31.90 -16.73 -0.43
C PRO A 63 32.84 -15.54 -0.56
N ALA A 64 33.70 -15.31 0.46
CA ALA A 64 34.63 -14.20 0.47
C ALA A 64 35.52 -14.11 -0.79
N ALA A 65 35.92 -15.25 -1.36
CA ALA A 65 36.70 -15.30 -2.60
C ALA A 65 35.95 -14.90 -3.86
N GLN A 66 34.61 -14.84 -3.81
CA GLN A 66 33.75 -14.45 -4.92
C GLN A 66 33.17 -13.04 -4.76
N GLU A 67 33.51 -12.36 -3.68
CA GLU A 67 33.05 -10.98 -3.48
C GLU A 67 33.72 -10.04 -4.48
N PRO A 68 32.95 -9.18 -5.17
CA PRO A 68 33.54 -8.15 -6.01
C PRO A 68 34.32 -7.15 -5.17
N ALA A 69 35.35 -6.57 -5.74
CA ALA A 69 36.12 -5.50 -5.09
C ALA A 69 35.20 -4.33 -4.73
N TYR A 70 35.30 -3.86 -3.49
CA TYR A 70 34.51 -2.72 -3.04
C TYR A 70 35.01 -1.44 -3.74
N PRO A 71 34.12 -0.69 -4.43
CA PRO A 71 34.55 0.41 -5.28
C PRO A 71 34.73 1.74 -4.53
N GLY A 72 34.31 1.80 -3.24
CA GLY A 72 34.34 3.02 -2.43
C GLY A 72 35.54 3.11 -1.49
N ASP A 73 35.77 4.31 -0.95
CA ASP A 73 36.71 4.51 0.17
C ASP A 73 36.01 4.18 1.49
N THR A 74 36.32 2.99 2.01
CA THR A 74 35.73 2.48 3.25
C THR A 74 36.00 3.35 4.48
N THR A 75 37.08 4.13 4.48
CA THR A 75 37.45 5.04 5.59
C THR A 75 36.58 6.28 5.58
N ILE A 76 36.47 6.92 4.42
CA ILE A 76 35.62 8.10 4.24
C ILE A 76 34.14 7.74 4.44
N GLU A 77 33.66 6.65 3.85
CA GLU A 77 32.27 6.23 4.00
C GLU A 77 31.92 5.87 5.44
N ARG A 78 32.83 5.21 6.17
CA ARG A 78 32.65 4.95 7.60
C ARG A 78 32.53 6.24 8.40
N ARG A 79 33.36 7.26 8.07
CA ARG A 79 33.30 8.56 8.73
C ARG A 79 31.98 9.27 8.49
N ILE A 80 31.54 9.36 7.24
CA ILE A 80 30.25 9.95 6.87
C ILE A 80 29.10 9.20 7.59
N ARG A 81 29.09 7.88 7.54
CA ARG A 81 28.08 7.06 8.22
C ARG A 81 28.08 7.28 9.73
N SER A 82 29.24 7.48 10.37
CA SER A 82 29.32 7.79 11.79
C SER A 82 28.65 9.12 12.12
N ILE A 83 28.87 10.14 11.30
CA ILE A 83 28.22 11.47 11.42
C ILE A 83 26.72 11.36 11.26
N ILE A 84 26.24 10.63 10.24
CA ILE A 84 24.80 10.44 9.99
C ILE A 84 24.16 9.67 11.17
N ARG A 85 24.80 8.62 11.66
CA ARG A 85 24.33 7.84 12.81
C ARG A 85 24.25 8.70 14.08
N TRP A 86 25.22 9.55 14.31
CA TRP A 86 25.20 10.53 15.38
C TRP A 86 23.99 11.47 15.24
N ASN A 87 23.87 12.14 14.12
CA ASN A 87 22.78 13.08 13.88
C ASN A 87 21.39 12.44 14.03
N ALA A 88 21.20 11.21 13.54
CA ALA A 88 19.96 10.47 13.69
C ALA A 88 19.53 10.27 15.15
N ILE A 89 20.49 10.04 16.06
CA ILE A 89 20.23 9.98 17.49
C ILE A 89 19.98 11.38 18.08
N MET A 90 20.74 12.38 17.63
CA MET A 90 20.58 13.75 18.14
C MET A 90 19.17 14.29 17.83
N ILE A 91 18.61 13.99 16.64
CA ILE A 91 17.23 14.35 16.28
C ILE A 91 16.25 13.84 17.35
N VAL A 92 16.34 12.57 17.71
CA VAL A 92 15.43 11.95 18.69
C VAL A 92 15.68 12.46 20.10
N LEU A 93 16.94 12.59 20.53
CA LEU A 93 17.28 13.07 21.86
C LEU A 93 16.90 14.54 22.07
N ARG A 94 17.11 15.41 21.07
CA ARG A 94 16.70 16.84 21.15
C ARG A 94 15.17 16.98 21.17
N ALA A 95 14.44 16.20 20.37
CA ALA A 95 12.98 16.14 20.45
C ALA A 95 12.51 15.69 21.84
N SER A 96 13.12 14.62 22.39
CA SER A 96 12.78 14.10 23.73
C SER A 96 13.13 15.06 24.88
N LYS A 97 14.09 15.98 24.69
CA LYS A 97 14.37 17.05 25.66
C LYS A 97 13.26 18.10 25.74
N LYS A 98 12.60 18.39 24.59
CA LYS A 98 11.46 19.34 24.54
C LYS A 98 10.23 18.72 25.18
N ASP A 99 9.89 17.51 24.74
CA ASP A 99 8.80 16.69 25.28
C ASP A 99 9.18 15.22 25.13
N LEU A 100 9.11 14.47 26.24
CA LEU A 100 9.46 13.06 26.26
C LEU A 100 8.58 12.21 25.35
N GLU A 101 7.31 12.59 25.15
CA GLU A 101 6.38 11.87 24.31
C GLU A 101 6.67 12.06 22.81
N LEU A 102 7.29 13.17 22.41
CA LEU A 102 7.70 13.38 21.03
C LEU A 102 8.64 12.27 20.56
N GLY A 103 9.73 12.00 21.31
CA GLY A 103 10.59 10.84 21.14
C GLY A 103 11.00 10.52 19.71
N GLY A 104 10.98 9.23 19.40
CA GLY A 104 11.33 8.68 18.08
C GLY A 104 12.00 7.32 18.22
N HIS A 105 12.34 6.71 17.07
CA HIS A 105 13.01 5.41 17.02
C HIS A 105 14.49 5.58 16.69
N MET A 106 15.37 5.27 17.64
CA MET A 106 16.83 5.33 17.42
C MET A 106 17.39 3.99 16.92
N ALA A 107 17.00 2.90 17.55
CA ALA A 107 17.59 1.59 17.39
C ALA A 107 17.46 0.99 15.99
N SER A 108 16.35 1.28 15.30
CA SER A 108 16.06 0.74 13.95
C SER A 108 17.07 1.24 12.93
N PHE A 109 17.32 2.55 12.87
CA PHE A 109 18.31 3.10 11.94
C PHE A 109 19.72 2.66 12.31
N GLN A 110 20.06 2.57 13.60
CA GLN A 110 21.40 2.12 14.02
C GLN A 110 21.71 0.70 13.51
N SER A 111 20.71 -0.18 13.43
CA SER A 111 20.88 -1.52 12.87
C SER A 111 21.08 -1.52 11.35
N SER A 112 20.48 -0.57 10.65
CA SER A 112 20.37 -0.57 9.18
C SER A 112 21.24 0.47 8.48
N ALA A 113 21.94 1.33 9.21
CA ALA A 113 22.72 2.42 8.63
C ALA A 113 23.71 1.99 7.53
N ALA A 114 24.31 0.81 7.67
CA ALA A 114 25.23 0.30 6.65
C ALA A 114 24.52 -0.02 5.32
N PHE A 115 23.28 -0.49 5.36
CA PHE A 115 22.48 -0.78 4.15
C PHE A 115 22.26 0.48 3.33
N TYR A 116 21.67 1.49 4.00
CA TYR A 116 21.29 2.74 3.35
C TYR A 116 22.52 3.47 2.83
N GLU A 117 23.60 3.57 3.63
CA GLU A 117 24.82 4.26 3.21
C GLU A 117 25.50 3.54 2.04
N THR A 118 25.55 2.20 2.03
CA THR A 118 26.03 1.45 0.87
C THR A 118 25.18 1.74 -0.37
N CYS A 119 23.85 1.80 -0.22
CA CYS A 119 22.96 2.07 -1.34
C CYS A 119 23.04 3.54 -1.82
N PHE A 120 23.09 4.51 -0.92
CA PHE A 120 23.26 5.92 -1.28
C PHE A 120 24.58 6.19 -2.02
N ASN A 121 25.63 5.46 -1.67
CA ASN A 121 26.94 5.66 -2.29
C ASN A 121 27.11 4.90 -3.61
N HIS A 122 26.38 3.78 -3.83
CA HIS A 122 26.70 2.88 -4.94
C HIS A 122 25.52 2.42 -5.80
N PHE A 123 24.25 2.56 -5.32
CA PHE A 123 23.12 1.93 -5.98
C PHE A 123 21.96 2.88 -6.29
N PHE A 124 21.47 3.66 -5.32
CA PHE A 124 20.28 4.50 -5.52
C PHE A 124 20.51 5.62 -6.53
N ARG A 125 19.91 5.49 -7.70
CA ARG A 125 19.97 6.50 -8.76
C ARG A 125 18.79 7.46 -8.63
N ALA A 126 19.09 8.75 -8.66
CA ALA A 126 18.06 9.77 -8.75
C ALA A 126 17.47 9.83 -10.16
N PRO A 127 16.25 10.37 -10.36
CA PRO A 127 15.68 10.61 -11.67
C PRO A 127 16.58 11.52 -12.52
N ASN A 128 16.59 11.28 -13.82
CA ASN A 128 17.26 12.11 -14.82
C ASN A 128 16.36 12.24 -16.06
N GLU A 129 16.82 12.97 -17.08
CA GLU A 129 16.03 13.22 -18.30
C GLU A 129 15.60 11.94 -19.04
N LYS A 130 16.34 10.86 -18.90
CA LYS A 130 16.11 9.60 -19.64
C LYS A 130 15.33 8.57 -18.82
N ASP A 131 15.50 8.60 -17.50
CA ASP A 131 15.04 7.50 -16.65
C ASP A 131 14.47 8.11 -15.35
N GLY A 132 13.40 7.51 -14.84
CA GLY A 132 12.70 7.98 -13.63
C GLY A 132 13.47 7.75 -12.34
N GLY A 133 14.70 7.20 -12.39
CA GLY A 133 15.48 6.84 -11.23
C GLY A 133 14.95 5.59 -10.50
N ASP A 134 15.62 5.24 -9.41
CA ASP A 134 15.23 4.08 -8.62
C ASP A 134 14.15 4.47 -7.60
N LEU A 135 13.26 3.54 -7.30
CA LEU A 135 12.17 3.71 -6.37
C LEU A 135 12.50 2.96 -5.08
N VAL A 136 12.42 3.65 -3.94
CA VAL A 136 12.86 3.11 -2.66
C VAL A 136 11.75 3.19 -1.62
N TYR A 137 11.31 2.02 -1.15
CA TYR A 137 10.43 1.85 -0.01
C TYR A 137 11.31 1.79 1.25
N TYR A 138 11.48 2.92 1.90
CA TYR A 138 12.25 3.02 3.13
C TYR A 138 11.44 2.44 4.30
N GLN A 139 12.07 1.66 5.17
CA GLN A 139 11.40 1.21 6.40
C GLN A 139 10.96 2.42 7.23
N GLY A 140 9.69 2.49 7.64
CA GLY A 140 9.11 3.68 8.26
C GLY A 140 9.88 4.19 9.48
N HIS A 141 10.29 3.29 10.36
CA HIS A 141 10.96 3.60 11.62
C HIS A 141 12.40 4.17 11.49
N ILE A 142 12.96 4.23 10.29
CA ILE A 142 14.33 4.75 10.08
C ILE A 142 14.36 6.20 9.61
N SER A 143 13.22 6.87 9.54
CA SER A 143 13.12 8.26 9.06
C SER A 143 14.14 9.22 9.67
N PRO A 144 14.50 9.17 11.00
CA PRO A 144 15.54 10.04 11.55
C PRO A 144 16.90 9.89 10.84
N GLY A 145 17.23 8.67 10.40
CA GLY A 145 18.46 8.41 9.64
C GLY A 145 18.46 9.03 8.25
N ILE A 146 17.33 9.01 7.56
CA ILE A 146 17.19 9.63 6.23
C ILE A 146 17.19 11.15 6.35
N TYR A 147 16.56 11.71 7.39
CA TYR A 147 16.65 13.13 7.68
C TYR A 147 18.09 13.56 8.03
N ALA A 148 18.79 12.77 8.84
CA ALA A 148 20.18 12.99 9.15
C ALA A 148 21.07 12.97 7.89
N ARG A 149 20.81 12.04 6.97
CA ARG A 149 21.49 11.98 5.67
C ARG A 149 21.21 13.21 4.83
N ALA A 150 19.96 13.60 4.68
CA ALA A 150 19.54 14.76 3.92
C ALA A 150 20.09 16.07 4.51
N PHE A 151 20.22 16.16 5.83
CA PHE A 151 20.87 17.27 6.51
C PHE A 151 22.37 17.37 6.17
N VAL A 152 23.07 16.25 6.20
CA VAL A 152 24.50 16.19 5.83
C VAL A 152 24.70 16.49 4.34
N GLU A 153 23.72 16.21 3.50
CA GLU A 153 23.67 16.60 2.08
C GLU A 153 23.34 18.09 1.86
N GLY A 154 23.00 18.84 2.91
CA GLY A 154 22.58 20.25 2.81
C GLY A 154 21.13 20.46 2.36
N ARG A 155 20.29 19.43 2.35
CA ARG A 155 18.88 19.46 1.89
C ARG A 155 17.88 19.80 2.99
N LEU A 156 18.25 19.63 4.24
CA LEU A 156 17.46 19.99 5.42
C LEU A 156 18.24 20.94 6.32
N THR A 157 17.51 21.74 7.09
CA THR A 157 18.06 22.69 8.04
C THR A 157 18.09 22.14 9.46
N GLU A 158 18.88 22.74 10.33
CA GLU A 158 18.91 22.42 11.76
C GLU A 158 17.56 22.71 12.42
N GLU A 159 16.89 23.80 12.04
CA GLU A 159 15.54 24.15 12.53
C GLU A 159 14.52 23.02 12.21
N GLN A 160 14.58 22.47 11.00
CA GLN A 160 13.70 21.36 10.63
C GLN A 160 13.98 20.11 11.48
N LEU A 161 15.25 19.79 11.70
CA LEU A 161 15.64 18.64 12.55
C LEU A 161 15.17 18.85 14.00
N ASP A 162 15.33 20.07 14.53
CA ASP A 162 14.89 20.43 15.89
C ASP A 162 13.39 20.35 16.10
N ASN A 163 12.64 20.48 15.01
CA ASN A 163 11.18 20.35 14.98
C ASN A 163 10.74 18.98 14.44
N PHE A 164 11.56 17.93 14.62
CA PHE A 164 11.14 16.55 14.35
C PHE A 164 9.90 16.19 15.16
N ARG A 165 8.88 15.63 14.50
CA ARG A 165 7.54 15.34 15.03
C ARG A 165 6.75 16.59 15.49
N GLN A 166 7.09 17.75 14.93
CA GLN A 166 6.43 19.04 15.17
C GLN A 166 6.23 19.77 13.84
N GLU A 167 5.53 19.13 12.90
CA GLU A 167 5.42 19.59 11.50
C GLU A 167 4.18 20.46 11.22
N VAL A 168 3.24 20.55 12.16
CA VAL A 168 1.91 21.16 11.95
C VAL A 168 2.01 22.63 11.48
N ASP A 169 3.02 23.38 11.94
CA ASP A 169 3.26 24.76 11.54
C ASP A 169 4.15 24.89 10.28
N GLY A 170 4.43 23.79 9.59
CA GLY A 170 5.23 23.75 8.37
C GLY A 170 6.75 23.90 8.57
N LYS A 171 7.24 23.92 9.81
CA LYS A 171 8.66 24.12 10.15
C LYS A 171 9.38 22.84 10.54
N GLY A 172 8.65 21.77 10.76
CA GLY A 172 9.18 20.51 11.28
C GLY A 172 9.14 19.37 10.30
N LEU A 173 9.52 18.20 10.79
CA LEU A 173 9.59 16.97 10.04
C LEU A 173 8.58 15.94 10.59
N PRO A 174 7.87 15.21 9.73
CA PRO A 174 6.96 14.15 10.15
C PRO A 174 7.69 12.97 10.78
N SER A 175 6.96 12.18 11.57
CA SER A 175 7.47 10.98 12.24
C SER A 175 8.05 9.96 11.28
N TYR A 176 7.37 9.79 10.13
CA TYR A 176 7.57 8.71 9.19
C TYR A 176 7.52 9.24 7.75
N PRO A 177 7.86 8.39 6.75
CA PRO A 177 7.67 8.78 5.35
C PRO A 177 6.20 9.07 5.05
N HIS A 178 5.89 10.34 4.75
CA HIS A 178 4.55 10.80 4.37
C HIS A 178 4.64 11.73 3.16
N PRO A 179 4.33 11.24 1.95
CA PRO A 179 4.30 12.05 0.73
C PRO A 179 3.38 13.26 0.84
N LYS A 180 2.25 13.15 1.55
CA LYS A 180 1.35 14.28 1.80
C LYS A 180 2.01 15.41 2.58
N LEU A 181 2.86 15.10 3.56
CA LEU A 181 3.49 16.09 4.43
C LEU A 181 4.82 16.62 3.90
N MET A 182 5.52 15.82 3.08
CA MET A 182 6.76 16.20 2.37
C MET A 182 6.67 15.79 0.90
N PRO A 183 5.86 16.49 0.08
CA PRO A 183 5.49 16.06 -1.27
C PRO A 183 6.62 16.07 -2.29
N GLU A 184 7.71 16.76 -2.02
CA GLU A 184 8.92 16.77 -2.88
C GLU A 184 10.01 15.81 -2.40
N PHE A 185 9.81 15.17 -1.23
CA PHE A 185 10.82 14.36 -0.57
C PHE A 185 10.46 12.87 -0.55
N TRP A 186 9.40 12.49 0.17
CA TRP A 186 9.04 11.09 0.35
C TRP A 186 8.26 10.53 -0.84
N GLN A 187 8.69 9.37 -1.35
CA GLN A 187 8.02 8.69 -2.47
C GLN A 187 6.83 7.85 -1.99
N PHE A 188 7.01 7.10 -0.90
CA PHE A 188 6.06 6.10 -0.43
C PHE A 188 5.86 6.19 1.09
N PRO A 189 4.62 6.09 1.58
CA PRO A 189 4.34 5.88 2.99
C PRO A 189 4.52 4.40 3.32
N THR A 190 5.30 4.09 4.35
CA THR A 190 5.74 2.70 4.63
C THR A 190 5.59 2.29 6.08
N VAL A 191 4.89 3.10 6.90
CA VAL A 191 4.77 2.81 8.34
C VAL A 191 3.71 1.77 8.65
N SER A 192 2.65 1.66 7.85
CA SER A 192 1.73 0.52 7.92
C SER A 192 2.45 -0.71 7.38
N MET A 193 2.90 -1.56 8.33
CA MET A 193 3.73 -2.71 8.00
C MET A 193 2.98 -3.70 7.11
N GLY A 194 3.68 -4.31 6.18
CA GLY A 194 3.12 -5.21 5.17
C GLY A 194 2.71 -4.51 3.87
N LEU A 195 2.22 -3.26 3.92
CA LEU A 195 1.81 -2.54 2.71
C LEU A 195 3.00 -2.15 1.83
N GLY A 196 4.15 -1.82 2.42
CA GLY A 196 5.38 -1.52 1.68
C GLY A 196 5.84 -2.67 0.78
N PRO A 197 6.01 -3.90 1.29
CA PRO A 197 6.41 -5.07 0.52
C PRO A 197 5.49 -5.38 -0.65
N ILE A 198 4.18 -5.48 -0.41
CA ILE A 198 3.24 -5.79 -1.49
C ILE A 198 3.20 -4.68 -2.53
N SER A 199 3.18 -3.41 -2.12
CA SER A 199 3.23 -2.28 -3.04
C SER A 199 4.50 -2.26 -3.89
N ALA A 200 5.65 -2.59 -3.31
CA ALA A 200 6.92 -2.65 -4.04
C ALA A 200 6.91 -3.73 -5.16
N ILE A 201 6.27 -4.87 -4.91
CA ILE A 201 6.09 -5.93 -5.91
C ILE A 201 5.29 -5.41 -7.11
N TYR A 202 4.13 -4.81 -6.83
CA TYR A 202 3.25 -4.31 -7.90
C TYR A 202 3.81 -3.05 -8.56
N GLN A 203 4.58 -2.23 -7.84
CA GLN A 203 5.33 -1.12 -8.42
C GLN A 203 6.40 -1.61 -9.41
N ALA A 204 7.15 -2.64 -9.06
CA ALA A 204 8.14 -3.25 -9.96
C ALA A 204 7.49 -3.85 -11.23
N ARG A 205 6.34 -4.51 -11.06
CA ARG A 205 5.52 -5.01 -12.17
C ARG A 205 5.00 -3.88 -13.04
N PHE A 206 4.55 -2.79 -12.43
CA PHE A 206 4.02 -1.66 -13.18
C PHE A 206 5.09 -0.98 -14.04
N LEU A 207 6.35 -0.91 -13.58
CA LEU A 207 7.45 -0.48 -14.43
C LEU A 207 7.60 -1.36 -15.68
N LYS A 208 7.52 -2.69 -15.52
CA LYS A 208 7.54 -3.62 -16.68
C LYS A 208 6.32 -3.45 -17.59
N TYR A 209 5.15 -3.18 -17.03
CA TYR A 209 3.94 -2.85 -17.79
C TYR A 209 4.13 -1.60 -18.65
N LEU A 210 4.66 -0.51 -18.10
CA LEU A 210 4.94 0.71 -18.89
C LEU A 210 5.89 0.44 -20.05
N ASN A 211 6.94 -0.35 -19.80
CA ASN A 211 7.89 -0.75 -20.83
C ASN A 211 7.26 -1.67 -21.89
N GLY A 212 6.52 -2.68 -21.47
CA GLY A 212 5.81 -3.63 -22.34
C GLY A 212 4.77 -2.94 -23.25
N ARG A 213 4.13 -1.90 -22.72
CA ARG A 213 3.22 -1.02 -23.47
C ARG A 213 3.94 -0.04 -24.41
N GLY A 214 5.26 0.09 -24.30
CA GLY A 214 6.02 1.10 -25.05
C GLY A 214 5.77 2.55 -24.64
N LEU A 215 5.18 2.76 -23.44
CA LEU A 215 4.87 4.11 -22.95
C LEU A 215 6.08 4.81 -22.36
N LYS A 216 6.98 4.05 -21.74
CA LYS A 216 8.23 4.54 -21.17
C LYS A 216 9.25 3.42 -21.08
N ASP A 217 10.51 3.71 -21.41
CA ASP A 217 11.62 2.81 -21.15
C ASP A 217 11.93 2.84 -19.64
N THR A 218 11.62 1.77 -18.95
CA THR A 218 11.85 1.56 -17.52
C THR A 218 12.82 0.42 -17.25
N THR A 219 13.53 -0.06 -18.28
CA THR A 219 14.42 -1.24 -18.19
C THR A 219 15.57 -1.04 -17.20
N ALA A 220 16.02 0.19 -17.01
CA ALA A 220 17.08 0.54 -16.08
C ALA A 220 16.58 0.79 -14.66
N GLN A 221 15.27 1.07 -14.46
CA GLN A 221 14.71 1.40 -13.15
C GLN A 221 14.58 0.18 -12.25
N ARG A 222 14.88 0.36 -10.97
CA ARG A 222 14.76 -0.67 -9.94
C ARG A 222 13.87 -0.23 -8.81
N VAL A 223 13.27 -1.20 -8.15
CA VAL A 223 12.50 -1.02 -6.92
C VAL A 223 13.24 -1.71 -5.78
N TYR A 224 13.55 -0.97 -4.75
CA TYR A 224 14.15 -1.47 -3.51
C TYR A 224 13.15 -1.35 -2.37
N ALA A 225 12.97 -2.42 -1.60
CA ALA A 225 12.15 -2.38 -0.39
C ALA A 225 12.96 -2.85 0.82
N PHE A 226 12.96 -2.03 1.87
CA PHE A 226 13.67 -2.30 3.11
C PHE A 226 12.67 -2.66 4.20
N LEU A 227 12.80 -3.86 4.73
CA LEU A 227 11.83 -4.51 5.60
C LEU A 227 12.48 -4.91 6.92
N GLY A 228 11.67 -5.01 7.97
CA GLY A 228 12.07 -5.69 9.20
C GLY A 228 11.75 -7.19 9.13
N ASP A 229 12.53 -8.00 9.86
CA ASP A 229 12.22 -9.43 10.00
C ASP A 229 10.89 -9.67 10.72
N GLY A 230 10.53 -8.82 11.70
CA GLY A 230 9.22 -8.86 12.35
C GLY A 230 8.07 -8.40 11.45
N GLU A 231 8.33 -7.59 10.43
CA GLU A 231 7.33 -7.17 9.43
C GLU A 231 6.89 -8.34 8.54
N MET A 232 7.70 -9.38 8.45
CA MET A 232 7.35 -10.59 7.72
C MET A 232 6.27 -11.44 8.42
N ASP A 233 5.81 -11.05 9.60
CA ASP A 233 4.63 -11.64 10.24
C ASP A 233 3.32 -11.20 9.56
N GLU A 234 3.30 -10.01 8.93
CA GLU A 234 2.14 -9.50 8.21
C GLU A 234 1.83 -10.36 6.97
N PRO A 235 0.57 -10.78 6.80
CA PRO A 235 0.16 -11.55 5.62
C PRO A 235 0.46 -10.83 4.31
N GLU A 236 0.33 -9.51 4.29
CA GLU A 236 0.59 -8.64 3.14
C GLU A 236 2.07 -8.71 2.71
N SER A 237 2.98 -8.84 3.65
CA SER A 237 4.42 -9.01 3.36
C SER A 237 4.72 -10.31 2.62
N ARG A 238 3.89 -11.33 2.80
CA ARG A 238 4.06 -12.68 2.23
C ARG A 238 3.15 -12.93 1.02
N GLY A 239 2.07 -12.17 0.88
CA GLY A 239 0.95 -12.46 -0.01
C GLY A 239 1.28 -12.52 -1.50
N ALA A 240 2.26 -11.75 -1.98
CA ALA A 240 2.59 -11.65 -3.40
C ALA A 240 4.00 -12.15 -3.76
N ILE A 241 4.68 -12.86 -2.87
CA ILE A 241 6.07 -13.34 -3.10
C ILE A 241 6.14 -14.27 -4.32
N SER A 242 5.25 -15.25 -4.43
CA SER A 242 5.22 -16.18 -5.57
C SER A 242 4.83 -15.47 -6.87
N PHE A 243 3.96 -14.48 -6.79
CA PHE A 243 3.58 -13.64 -7.93
C PHE A 243 4.80 -12.89 -8.50
N ALA A 244 5.63 -12.29 -7.65
CA ALA A 244 6.83 -11.57 -8.05
C ALA A 244 7.81 -12.46 -8.86
N ALA A 245 7.98 -13.71 -8.45
CA ALA A 245 8.81 -14.67 -9.17
C ALA A 245 8.18 -15.12 -10.50
N ARG A 246 6.86 -15.39 -10.51
CA ARG A 246 6.11 -15.71 -11.73
C ARG A 246 6.21 -14.60 -12.78
N GLU A 247 6.12 -13.36 -12.37
CA GLU A 247 6.26 -12.18 -13.24
C GLU A 247 7.74 -11.87 -13.58
N LYS A 248 8.69 -12.65 -13.07
CA LYS A 248 10.13 -12.49 -13.29
C LYS A 248 10.62 -11.07 -13.01
N LEU A 249 10.24 -10.52 -11.84
CA LEU A 249 10.56 -9.13 -11.48
C LEU A 249 12.04 -8.96 -11.09
N ASP A 250 12.95 -9.09 -12.05
CA ASP A 250 14.38 -8.91 -11.84
C ASP A 250 14.80 -7.44 -11.57
N ASN A 251 13.86 -6.53 -11.65
CA ASN A 251 13.98 -5.14 -11.22
C ASN A 251 13.58 -4.90 -9.75
N LEU A 252 13.27 -5.95 -9.00
CA LEU A 252 12.86 -5.89 -7.59
C LEU A 252 13.94 -6.47 -6.68
N CYS A 253 14.29 -5.73 -5.63
CA CYS A 253 15.18 -6.17 -4.57
C CYS A 253 14.56 -5.88 -3.19
N PHE A 254 14.32 -6.93 -2.40
CA PHE A 254 14.02 -6.82 -0.99
C PHE A 254 15.30 -6.91 -0.17
N LEU A 255 15.46 -6.06 0.85
CA LEU A 255 16.42 -6.25 1.92
C LEU A 255 15.69 -6.37 3.24
N ILE A 256 15.82 -7.51 3.89
CA ILE A 256 15.24 -7.79 5.20
C ILE A 256 16.29 -7.59 6.27
N ASN A 257 16.04 -6.62 7.14
CA ASN A 257 16.89 -6.32 8.30
C ASN A 257 16.62 -7.37 9.40
N CYS A 258 17.36 -8.47 9.36
CA CYS A 258 17.24 -9.55 10.33
C CYS A 258 18.02 -9.20 11.62
N ASN A 259 17.43 -8.28 12.39
CA ASN A 259 17.96 -7.92 13.70
C ASN A 259 17.51 -8.86 14.81
N LEU A 260 16.66 -9.84 14.49
CA LEU A 260 16.13 -10.93 15.32
C LEU A 260 15.14 -10.49 16.39
N GLN A 261 14.66 -9.24 16.36
CA GLN A 261 13.82 -8.69 17.43
C GLN A 261 12.57 -7.99 16.91
N ARG A 262 11.43 -8.31 17.49
CA ARG A 262 10.19 -7.53 17.49
C ARG A 262 10.26 -6.36 18.47
N LEU A 263 9.09 -5.87 18.91
CA LEU A 263 8.98 -4.82 19.93
C LEU A 263 9.32 -5.35 21.32
N ASP A 264 8.79 -6.52 21.68
CA ASP A 264 8.80 -7.05 23.03
C ASP A 264 9.85 -8.15 23.24
N GLY A 265 10.38 -8.74 22.16
CA GLY A 265 11.30 -9.86 22.23
C GLY A 265 11.79 -10.37 20.88
N PRO A 266 12.33 -11.59 20.81
CA PRO A 266 12.82 -12.17 19.58
C PRO A 266 11.70 -12.46 18.57
N VAL A 267 12.01 -12.40 17.28
CA VAL A 267 11.09 -12.81 16.20
C VAL A 267 10.88 -14.33 16.26
N MET A 268 11.98 -15.09 16.37
CA MET A 268 11.96 -16.54 16.45
C MET A 268 13.03 -17.05 17.42
N GLY A 269 12.80 -16.89 18.73
CA GLY A 269 13.82 -17.21 19.75
C GLY A 269 14.29 -18.66 19.73
N ASN A 270 13.39 -19.62 19.54
CA ASN A 270 13.67 -21.06 19.52
C ASN A 270 14.02 -21.61 18.12
N GLY A 271 14.26 -20.74 17.14
CA GLY A 271 14.57 -21.14 15.77
C GLY A 271 15.51 -20.13 15.11
N LYS A 272 15.44 -20.02 13.80
CA LYS A 272 16.22 -19.09 12.97
C LYS A 272 15.34 -18.45 11.90
N ILE A 273 14.98 -17.20 12.10
CA ILE A 273 14.12 -16.47 11.14
C ILE A 273 14.75 -16.39 9.74
N ILE A 274 16.08 -16.23 9.64
CA ILE A 274 16.78 -16.20 8.35
C ILE A 274 16.58 -17.49 7.57
N GLN A 275 16.61 -18.64 8.25
CA GLN A 275 16.41 -19.94 7.60
C GLN A 275 14.95 -20.14 7.18
N GLU A 276 13.99 -19.70 8.00
CA GLU A 276 12.58 -19.73 7.61
C GLU A 276 12.34 -18.87 6.36
N LEU A 277 12.84 -17.64 6.38
CA LEU A 277 12.69 -16.73 5.24
C LEU A 277 13.45 -17.23 4.00
N GLU A 278 14.62 -17.82 4.16
CA GLU A 278 15.32 -18.46 3.04
C GLU A 278 14.46 -19.53 2.39
N GLY A 279 13.86 -20.41 3.18
CA GLY A 279 12.97 -21.47 2.67
C GLY A 279 11.74 -20.89 1.95
N LEU A 280 11.10 -19.87 2.52
CA LEU A 280 9.95 -19.20 1.94
C LEU A 280 10.28 -18.59 0.56
N PHE A 281 11.33 -17.78 0.47
CA PHE A 281 11.66 -17.07 -0.76
C PHE A 281 12.26 -18.01 -1.83
N ARG A 282 13.07 -18.99 -1.46
CA ARG A 282 13.56 -20.00 -2.41
C ARG A 282 12.42 -20.83 -2.96
N GLY A 283 11.51 -21.30 -2.10
CA GLY A 283 10.32 -22.04 -2.53
C GLY A 283 9.42 -21.26 -3.49
N ALA A 284 9.41 -19.94 -3.37
CA ALA A 284 8.71 -19.04 -4.29
C ALA A 284 9.50 -18.70 -5.57
N GLY A 285 10.74 -19.16 -5.73
CA GLY A 285 11.55 -18.92 -6.94
C GLY A 285 12.43 -17.67 -6.92
N TRP A 286 12.62 -17.03 -5.77
CA TRP A 286 13.49 -15.86 -5.63
C TRP A 286 14.98 -16.24 -5.60
N ASN A 287 15.83 -15.32 -6.04
CA ASN A 287 17.23 -15.30 -5.69
C ASN A 287 17.39 -14.87 -4.23
N VAL A 288 17.97 -15.72 -3.39
CA VAL A 288 18.14 -15.46 -1.95
C VAL A 288 19.61 -15.27 -1.63
N VAL A 289 19.98 -14.11 -1.09
CA VAL A 289 21.35 -13.79 -0.69
C VAL A 289 21.38 -13.56 0.82
N LYS A 290 21.99 -14.49 1.55
CA LYS A 290 22.23 -14.35 2.99
C LYS A 290 23.51 -13.57 3.25
N VAL A 291 23.42 -12.56 4.13
CA VAL A 291 24.53 -11.74 4.60
C VAL A 291 24.59 -11.84 6.13
N ILE A 292 25.19 -12.90 6.65
CA ILE A 292 25.12 -13.28 8.07
C ILE A 292 26.36 -12.83 8.83
N TRP A 293 27.53 -13.09 8.28
CA TRP A 293 28.83 -12.92 8.94
C TRP A 293 29.68 -11.86 8.24
N GLY A 294 30.31 -10.98 9.04
CA GLY A 294 31.24 -9.97 8.55
C GLY A 294 32.64 -10.54 8.27
N ASN A 295 33.53 -9.71 7.73
CA ASN A 295 34.89 -10.10 7.28
C ASN A 295 35.75 -10.78 8.33
N GLY A 296 35.58 -10.49 9.63
CA GLY A 296 36.30 -11.17 10.72
C GLY A 296 36.01 -12.67 10.81
N TRP A 297 34.79 -13.08 10.44
CA TRP A 297 34.38 -14.47 10.45
C TRP A 297 34.95 -15.28 9.28
N ASP A 298 35.25 -14.66 8.15
CA ASP A 298 35.83 -15.34 6.99
C ASP A 298 37.20 -16.02 7.36
N LYS A 299 37.99 -15.34 8.20
CA LYS A 299 39.26 -15.90 8.68
C LYS A 299 39.08 -17.10 9.59
N LEU A 300 38.04 -17.08 10.43
CA LEU A 300 37.72 -18.19 11.33
C LEU A 300 37.17 -19.38 10.54
N LEU A 301 36.29 -19.15 9.59
CA LEU A 301 35.74 -20.18 8.70
C LEU A 301 36.84 -20.81 7.84
N ALA A 302 37.78 -20.01 7.33
CA ALA A 302 38.93 -20.54 6.59
C ALA A 302 39.90 -21.41 7.45
N LYS A 303 39.93 -21.17 8.76
CA LYS A 303 40.72 -21.98 9.71
C LYS A 303 40.00 -23.25 10.21
N ASP A 304 38.69 -23.33 10.02
CA ASP A 304 37.85 -24.45 10.48
C ASP A 304 37.97 -25.64 9.53
N THR A 305 39.06 -26.37 9.69
CA THR A 305 39.32 -27.63 8.94
C THR A 305 38.49 -28.81 9.41
N THR A 306 37.81 -28.67 10.54
CA THR A 306 36.99 -29.72 11.17
C THR A 306 35.51 -29.61 10.85
N GLY A 307 35.06 -28.46 10.33
CA GLY A 307 33.65 -28.15 10.12
C GLY A 307 32.84 -27.86 11.39
N LYS A 308 33.52 -27.87 12.58
CA LYS A 308 32.82 -27.67 13.85
C LYS A 308 32.30 -26.26 14.06
N LEU A 309 32.95 -25.24 13.51
CA LEU A 309 32.44 -23.89 13.57
C LEU A 309 31.15 -23.75 12.72
N LEU A 310 31.14 -24.34 11.52
CA LEU A 310 29.97 -24.39 10.68
C LEU A 310 28.81 -25.15 11.37
N GLN A 311 29.11 -26.30 11.99
CA GLN A 311 28.14 -27.04 12.77
C GLN A 311 27.54 -26.17 13.89
N LEU A 312 28.40 -25.52 14.68
CA LEU A 312 28.00 -24.63 15.77
C LEU A 312 27.09 -23.47 15.27
N MET A 313 27.44 -22.85 14.13
CA MET A 313 26.62 -21.80 13.50
C MET A 313 25.23 -22.33 13.08
N ASN A 314 25.15 -23.57 12.58
CA ASN A 314 23.91 -24.21 12.20
C ASN A 314 23.03 -24.60 13.39
N GLU A 315 23.63 -24.99 14.52
CA GLU A 315 22.89 -25.41 15.72
C GLU A 315 22.37 -24.22 16.56
N THR A 316 23.10 -23.12 16.61
CA THR A 316 22.79 -21.97 17.46
C THR A 316 21.51 -21.28 17.01
N ILE A 317 20.57 -21.06 17.93
CA ILE A 317 19.26 -20.42 17.69
C ILE A 317 19.32 -18.90 17.85
N ASP A 318 18.29 -18.20 17.35
CA ASP A 318 18.27 -16.73 17.34
C ASP A 318 18.25 -16.12 18.75
N GLY A 319 17.59 -16.76 19.71
CA GLY A 319 17.61 -16.31 21.11
C GLY A 319 19.00 -16.26 21.71
N ASP A 320 19.85 -17.27 21.42
CA ASP A 320 21.24 -17.30 21.86
C ASP A 320 22.05 -16.24 21.12
N TYR A 321 21.89 -16.12 19.79
CA TYR A 321 22.56 -15.07 19.02
C TYR A 321 22.23 -13.65 19.50
N GLN A 322 21.02 -13.41 19.97
CA GLN A 322 20.64 -12.14 20.59
C GLN A 322 21.37 -11.95 21.92
N THR A 323 21.35 -12.97 22.78
CA THR A 323 21.99 -12.95 24.09
C THR A 323 23.51 -12.70 23.98
N PHE A 324 24.19 -13.30 23.02
CA PHE A 324 25.60 -13.06 22.76
C PHE A 324 25.95 -11.58 22.47
N LYS A 325 25.03 -10.82 21.92
CA LYS A 325 25.21 -9.38 21.65
C LYS A 325 24.76 -8.48 22.80
N ALA A 326 23.94 -9.00 23.71
CA ALA A 326 23.53 -8.30 24.93
C ALA A 326 24.50 -8.53 26.11
N LYS A 327 25.48 -9.43 25.96
CA LYS A 327 26.57 -9.78 26.92
C LYS A 327 27.91 -9.24 26.41
N ASP A 328 28.98 -9.83 26.82
CA ASP A 328 30.39 -9.47 26.50
C ASP A 328 31.15 -10.59 25.76
N GLY A 329 32.38 -10.33 25.42
CA GLY A 329 33.23 -11.28 24.70
C GLY A 329 33.58 -12.51 25.50
N ALA A 330 33.74 -12.40 26.83
CA ALA A 330 33.99 -13.52 27.72
C ALA A 330 32.79 -14.50 27.69
N TYR A 331 31.57 -13.99 27.74
CA TYR A 331 30.37 -14.79 27.61
C TYR A 331 30.29 -15.51 26.25
N VAL A 332 30.63 -14.81 25.15
CA VAL A 332 30.66 -15.42 23.80
C VAL A 332 31.73 -16.50 23.71
N ARG A 333 32.92 -16.27 24.27
CA ARG A 333 33.98 -17.27 24.34
C ARG A 333 33.50 -18.55 25.02
N GLU A 334 32.89 -18.42 26.19
CA GLU A 334 32.46 -19.56 26.99
C GLU A 334 31.27 -20.29 26.37
N HIS A 335 30.21 -19.57 26.01
CA HIS A 335 28.90 -20.15 25.68
C HIS A 335 28.71 -20.41 24.19
N PHE A 336 29.46 -19.76 23.29
CA PHE A 336 29.46 -20.05 21.86
C PHE A 336 30.70 -20.88 21.49
N PHE A 337 31.87 -20.29 21.46
CA PHE A 337 33.10 -21.01 21.03
C PHE A 337 33.48 -22.17 21.94
N GLY A 338 33.21 -22.09 23.25
CA GLY A 338 33.51 -23.11 24.25
C GLY A 338 32.62 -24.36 24.14
N LYS A 339 31.61 -24.39 23.28
CA LYS A 339 30.73 -25.56 23.11
C LYS A 339 31.48 -26.78 22.55
N TYR A 340 32.51 -26.55 21.73
CA TYR A 340 33.38 -27.58 21.18
C TYR A 340 34.83 -27.20 21.39
N PRO A 341 35.73 -28.17 21.73
CA PRO A 341 37.16 -27.89 21.87
C PRO A 341 37.80 -27.31 20.61
N GLU A 342 37.33 -27.75 19.44
CA GLU A 342 37.84 -27.28 18.15
C GLU A 342 37.45 -25.81 17.90
N THR A 343 36.25 -25.40 18.24
CA THR A 343 35.84 -23.99 18.11
C THR A 343 36.51 -23.09 19.15
N ALA A 344 36.75 -23.58 20.36
CA ALA A 344 37.50 -22.87 21.38
C ALA A 344 38.96 -22.62 20.93
N ALA A 345 39.56 -23.59 20.25
CA ALA A 345 40.93 -23.47 19.72
C ALA A 345 41.05 -22.40 18.64
N LEU A 346 40.00 -22.18 17.81
CA LEU A 346 40.00 -21.16 16.74
C LEU A 346 40.17 -19.73 17.28
N VAL A 347 39.77 -19.49 18.51
CA VAL A 347 39.78 -18.15 19.15
C VAL A 347 40.73 -18.08 20.34
N ALA A 348 41.62 -19.07 20.54
CA ALA A 348 42.51 -19.13 21.68
C ALA A 348 43.42 -17.90 21.78
N ASP A 349 43.90 -17.39 20.65
CA ASP A 349 44.79 -16.22 20.56
C ASP A 349 44.05 -14.87 20.52
N MET A 350 42.69 -14.87 20.51
CA MET A 350 41.90 -13.66 20.47
C MET A 350 41.54 -13.19 21.87
N THR A 351 41.56 -11.89 22.10
CA THR A 351 41.01 -11.29 23.33
C THR A 351 39.49 -11.35 23.33
N ASP A 352 38.85 -11.15 24.48
CA ASP A 352 37.39 -11.09 24.58
C ASP A 352 36.82 -9.92 23.80
N ASP A 353 37.53 -8.78 23.80
CA ASP A 353 37.14 -7.59 23.00
C ASP A 353 37.19 -7.87 21.49
N GLU A 354 38.19 -8.60 21.01
CA GLU A 354 38.29 -9.00 19.60
C GLU A 354 37.17 -9.98 19.21
N ILE A 355 36.80 -10.91 20.10
CA ILE A 355 35.66 -11.82 19.90
C ILE A 355 34.33 -11.02 19.83
N PHE A 356 34.14 -10.07 20.77
CA PHE A 356 32.93 -9.23 20.78
C PHE A 356 32.85 -8.32 19.57
N ALA A 357 33.99 -7.86 19.04
CA ALA A 357 34.10 -7.02 17.85
C ALA A 357 33.79 -7.74 16.53
N LEU A 358 33.67 -9.06 16.53
CA LEU A 358 33.22 -9.81 15.35
C LEU A 358 31.83 -9.35 14.91
N LYS A 359 31.77 -8.76 13.73
CA LYS A 359 30.52 -8.14 13.21
C LYS A 359 29.60 -9.16 12.56
N ARG A 360 28.30 -8.89 12.62
CA ARG A 360 27.31 -9.49 11.73
C ARG A 360 27.44 -8.88 10.33
N GLY A 361 27.12 -9.67 9.30
CA GLY A 361 27.32 -9.30 7.90
C GLY A 361 26.60 -8.03 7.47
N GLY A 362 25.40 -7.79 8.02
CA GLY A 362 24.60 -6.60 7.73
C GLY A 362 25.23 -5.27 8.23
N HIS A 363 26.34 -5.33 8.97
CA HIS A 363 27.12 -4.15 9.37
C HIS A 363 28.40 -3.97 8.56
N GLU A 364 28.64 -4.83 7.54
CA GLU A 364 29.84 -4.82 6.73
C GLU A 364 29.55 -4.36 5.29
N SER A 365 30.02 -3.17 4.92
CA SER A 365 29.66 -2.55 3.63
C SER A 365 30.14 -3.36 2.42
N SER A 366 31.27 -4.07 2.50
CA SER A 366 31.76 -4.93 1.42
C SER A 366 30.82 -6.11 1.15
N LYS A 367 30.34 -6.76 2.22
CA LYS A 367 29.36 -7.86 2.13
C LYS A 367 28.02 -7.39 1.54
N LEU A 368 27.55 -6.22 1.99
CA LEU A 368 26.32 -5.60 1.46
C LEU A 368 26.47 -5.20 0.01
N TYR A 369 27.59 -4.61 -0.37
CA TYR A 369 27.87 -4.26 -1.76
C TYR A 369 27.84 -5.51 -2.65
N ALA A 370 28.49 -6.58 -2.25
CA ALA A 370 28.45 -7.84 -2.98
C ALA A 370 27.02 -8.38 -3.16
N ALA A 371 26.19 -8.30 -2.11
CA ALA A 371 24.80 -8.72 -2.16
C ALA A 371 23.95 -7.86 -3.10
N PHE A 372 24.05 -6.53 -3.03
CA PHE A 372 23.31 -5.63 -3.93
C PHE A 372 23.80 -5.74 -5.38
N LYS A 373 25.12 -5.94 -5.60
CA LYS A 373 25.67 -6.18 -6.93
C LYS A 373 25.13 -7.49 -7.52
N ASN A 374 25.06 -8.55 -6.72
CA ASN A 374 24.42 -9.81 -7.10
C ASN A 374 22.95 -9.61 -7.48
N ALA A 375 22.20 -8.80 -6.70
CA ALA A 375 20.80 -8.46 -7.01
C ALA A 375 20.66 -7.70 -8.35
N GLN A 376 21.59 -6.79 -8.66
CA GLN A 376 21.59 -6.08 -9.95
C GLN A 376 21.92 -6.99 -11.14
N ASP A 377 22.78 -7.97 -10.95
CA ASP A 377 23.22 -8.86 -12.03
C ASP A 377 22.26 -10.03 -12.27
N THR A 378 21.43 -10.35 -11.28
CA THR A 378 20.41 -11.40 -11.39
C THR A 378 19.35 -11.03 -12.42
N LYS A 379 19.05 -11.96 -13.32
CA LYS A 379 18.04 -11.82 -14.38
C LYS A 379 16.92 -12.84 -14.22
N GLY A 380 15.72 -12.43 -14.65
CA GLY A 380 14.54 -13.29 -14.73
C GLY A 380 13.91 -13.69 -13.38
N ARG A 381 14.36 -13.13 -12.27
CA ARG A 381 13.75 -13.37 -10.93
C ARG A 381 14.09 -12.25 -9.94
N PRO A 382 13.21 -11.95 -8.98
CA PRO A 382 13.47 -10.97 -7.94
C PRO A 382 14.54 -11.49 -6.96
N THR A 383 15.17 -10.57 -6.24
CA THR A 383 16.19 -10.90 -5.22
C THR A 383 15.73 -10.47 -3.84
N VAL A 384 15.98 -11.33 -2.84
CA VAL A 384 15.91 -10.97 -1.42
C VAL A 384 17.29 -11.09 -0.77
N ILE A 385 17.68 -10.05 -0.05
CA ILE A 385 18.89 -10.02 0.78
C ILE A 385 18.45 -10.18 2.24
N LEU A 386 18.87 -11.26 2.88
CA LEU A 386 18.62 -11.53 4.30
C LEU A 386 19.85 -11.11 5.09
N ALA A 387 19.81 -9.89 5.66
CA ALA A 387 20.97 -9.29 6.29
C ALA A 387 20.89 -9.33 7.81
N LYS A 388 21.74 -10.13 8.44
CA LYS A 388 21.82 -10.26 9.90
C LYS A 388 22.46 -9.02 10.52
N THR A 389 21.74 -8.40 11.47
CA THR A 389 22.19 -7.18 12.17
C THR A 389 21.99 -7.30 13.68
N VAL A 390 22.31 -6.24 14.40
CA VAL A 390 22.04 -6.06 15.83
C VAL A 390 21.14 -4.84 16.00
N LYS A 391 20.00 -5.00 16.64
CA LYS A 391 19.11 -3.88 16.99
C LYS A 391 19.82 -2.93 17.94
N GLY A 392 19.81 -1.63 17.64
CA GLY A 392 20.54 -0.63 18.42
C GLY A 392 22.08 -0.75 18.29
N TYR A 393 22.58 -1.27 17.19
CA TYR A 393 24.03 -1.47 16.97
C TYR A 393 24.84 -0.20 17.27
N GLY A 394 25.83 -0.32 18.13
CA GLY A 394 26.71 0.77 18.54
C GLY A 394 26.15 1.68 19.63
N MET A 395 24.95 1.43 20.14
CA MET A 395 24.38 2.17 21.27
C MET A 395 24.87 1.60 22.65
N GLY A 396 25.65 0.54 22.63
CA GLY A 396 26.20 -0.07 23.82
C GLY A 396 25.14 -0.52 24.82
N ASP A 397 25.48 -0.43 26.11
CA ASP A 397 24.60 -0.88 27.20
C ASP A 397 23.24 -0.18 27.27
N ALA A 398 23.07 0.94 26.59
CA ALA A 398 21.79 1.63 26.54
C ALA A 398 20.72 0.79 25.82
N ALA A 399 21.09 0.07 24.72
CA ALA A 399 20.09 -0.57 23.86
C ALA A 399 20.61 -1.77 23.05
N GLU A 400 21.91 -1.93 22.83
CA GLU A 400 22.43 -2.87 21.83
C GLU A 400 22.05 -4.33 22.15
N GLY A 401 21.27 -4.96 21.28
CA GLY A 401 20.80 -6.34 21.41
C GLY A 401 19.76 -6.60 22.50
N LYS A 402 19.35 -5.58 23.25
CA LYS A 402 18.40 -5.72 24.37
C LYS A 402 16.94 -5.64 23.89
N ASN A 403 16.03 -6.34 24.56
CA ASN A 403 14.59 -6.29 24.24
C ASN A 403 14.00 -4.89 24.37
N ILE A 404 14.51 -4.06 25.29
CA ILE A 404 14.06 -2.68 25.49
C ILE A 404 14.53 -1.73 24.38
N ALA A 405 15.40 -2.17 23.45
CA ALA A 405 16.02 -1.32 22.42
C ALA A 405 15.02 -0.49 21.61
N HIS A 406 13.83 -1.04 21.35
CA HIS A 406 12.81 -0.34 20.56
C HIS A 406 12.22 0.88 21.27
N GLN A 407 12.09 0.82 22.57
CA GLN A 407 11.45 1.86 23.41
C GLN A 407 12.43 2.90 23.96
N VAL A 408 13.73 2.75 23.68
CA VAL A 408 14.74 3.69 24.18
C VAL A 408 14.57 5.06 23.51
N LYS A 409 14.07 6.03 24.27
CA LYS A 409 13.88 7.43 23.86
C LYS A 409 14.87 8.37 24.56
N LYS A 410 15.59 7.88 25.57
CA LYS A 410 16.57 8.61 26.37
C LYS A 410 17.86 7.87 26.43
N MET A 411 18.95 8.61 26.42
CA MET A 411 20.28 8.16 26.77
C MET A 411 20.85 9.14 27.80
N ASP A 412 21.43 8.64 28.88
CA ASP A 412 22.20 9.51 29.76
C ASP A 412 23.51 9.96 29.09
N MET A 413 24.14 10.97 29.65
CA MET A 413 25.33 11.56 29.04
C MET A 413 26.52 10.58 28.99
N THR A 414 26.57 9.60 29.86
CA THR A 414 27.61 8.55 29.85
C THR A 414 27.46 7.69 28.61
N HIS A 415 26.23 7.29 28.30
CA HIS A 415 25.93 6.52 27.09
C HIS A 415 26.16 7.34 25.80
N VAL A 416 25.81 8.63 25.80
CA VAL A 416 26.05 9.51 24.66
C VAL A 416 27.54 9.70 24.40
N LEU A 417 28.35 9.89 25.45
CA LEU A 417 29.80 9.96 25.36
C LEU A 417 30.41 8.64 24.84
N ALA A 418 29.98 7.51 25.40
CA ALA A 418 30.44 6.20 24.94
C ALA A 418 30.11 5.97 23.46
N MET A 419 28.92 6.37 23.03
CA MET A 419 28.54 6.27 21.63
C MET A 419 29.39 7.18 20.72
N ARG A 420 29.61 8.45 21.08
CA ARG A 420 30.51 9.34 20.33
C ARG A 420 31.88 8.69 20.14
N ASN A 421 32.45 8.14 21.22
CA ASN A 421 33.73 7.48 21.19
C ASN A 421 33.75 6.27 20.26
N ARG A 422 32.70 5.44 20.32
CA ARG A 422 32.55 4.25 19.46
C ARG A 422 32.38 4.60 17.99
N LEU A 423 31.77 5.75 17.70
CA LEU A 423 31.64 6.29 16.34
C LEU A 423 32.93 6.96 15.85
N GLY A 424 33.93 7.17 16.72
CA GLY A 424 35.21 7.80 16.38
C GLY A 424 35.06 9.27 16.05
N LEU A 425 34.23 10.00 16.81
CA LEU A 425 33.88 11.42 16.56
C LEU A 425 34.54 12.38 17.60
N GLN A 426 35.55 11.91 18.35
CA GLN A 426 36.19 12.71 19.40
C GLN A 426 36.92 13.95 18.88
N ASP A 427 37.39 13.89 17.64
CA ASP A 427 38.02 15.00 16.95
C ASP A 427 37.04 16.09 16.45
N LEU A 428 35.74 15.74 16.34
CA LEU A 428 34.68 16.66 15.94
C LEU A 428 33.83 17.20 17.11
N ILE A 429 33.76 16.47 18.22
CA ILE A 429 32.94 16.82 19.38
C ILE A 429 33.74 16.53 20.64
N SER A 430 34.12 17.56 21.39
CA SER A 430 34.75 17.43 22.72
C SER A 430 33.77 16.87 23.77
N ASP A 431 34.29 16.43 24.91
CA ASP A 431 33.49 15.94 26.03
C ASP A 431 32.51 17.02 26.59
N GLU A 432 32.89 18.28 26.50
CA GLU A 432 32.04 19.39 26.93
C GLU A 432 30.93 19.68 25.94
N GLU A 433 31.22 19.67 24.64
CA GLU A 433 30.23 19.93 23.57
C GLU A 433 29.17 18.87 23.48
N VAL A 434 29.47 17.58 23.81
CA VAL A 434 28.46 16.51 23.84
C VAL A 434 27.23 16.85 24.66
N LYS A 435 27.36 17.63 25.73
CA LYS A 435 26.25 18.06 26.63
C LYS A 435 25.20 18.87 25.89
N ASN A 436 25.59 19.53 24.80
CA ASN A 436 24.69 20.32 23.97
C ASN A 436 24.01 19.50 22.88
N LEU A 437 24.38 18.22 22.70
CA LEU A 437 23.86 17.32 21.66
C LEU A 437 23.96 17.95 20.26
N PRO A 438 25.15 18.39 19.79
CA PRO A 438 25.29 19.13 18.55
C PRO A 438 25.00 18.25 17.34
N TYR A 439 24.41 18.85 16.29
CA TYR A 439 24.42 18.24 14.98
C TYR A 439 25.77 18.47 14.30
N LEU A 440 26.17 17.52 13.49
CA LEU A 440 27.40 17.58 12.70
C LEU A 440 27.07 17.78 11.22
N LYS A 441 27.76 18.72 10.60
CA LYS A 441 27.79 18.91 9.14
C LYS A 441 29.15 18.47 8.60
N LEU A 442 29.21 18.17 7.30
CA LEU A 442 30.49 18.05 6.63
C LEU A 442 31.00 19.47 6.30
N GLU A 443 32.24 19.70 6.60
CA GLU A 443 32.89 20.96 6.25
C GLU A 443 33.08 21.05 4.72
N GLU A 444 32.66 22.13 4.12
CA GLU A 444 32.79 22.37 2.68
C GLU A 444 34.25 22.28 2.27
N GLY A 445 34.58 21.53 1.22
CA GLY A 445 35.92 21.23 0.78
C GLY A 445 36.66 20.14 1.55
N SER A 446 36.03 19.53 2.60
CA SER A 446 36.59 18.35 3.23
C SER A 446 36.52 17.12 2.30
N LYS A 447 37.37 16.11 2.54
CA LYS A 447 37.35 14.88 1.74
C LYS A 447 36.01 14.18 1.81
N GLU A 448 35.38 14.18 2.96
CA GLU A 448 34.06 13.60 3.19
C GLU A 448 32.98 14.34 2.42
N PHE A 449 32.99 15.67 2.41
CA PHE A 449 32.07 16.51 1.64
C PHE A 449 32.18 16.22 0.14
N GLU A 450 33.41 16.37 -0.39
CA GLU A 450 33.67 16.13 -1.81
C GLU A 450 33.29 14.70 -2.24
N TYR A 451 33.61 13.70 -1.43
CA TYR A 451 33.29 12.31 -1.70
C TYR A 451 31.77 12.09 -1.76
N LEU A 452 31.01 12.53 -0.75
CA LEU A 452 29.56 12.37 -0.67
C LEU A 452 28.88 12.96 -1.90
N HIS A 453 29.21 14.21 -2.24
CA HIS A 453 28.59 14.91 -3.36
C HIS A 453 29.02 14.33 -4.71
N ALA A 454 30.27 13.88 -4.86
CA ALA A 454 30.73 13.19 -6.07
C ALA A 454 29.98 11.86 -6.29
N ARG A 455 29.75 11.06 -5.22
CA ARG A 455 28.98 9.82 -5.31
C ARG A 455 27.53 10.09 -5.73
N ARG A 456 26.87 11.08 -5.12
CA ARG A 456 25.51 11.47 -5.49
C ARG A 456 25.40 11.98 -6.92
N LYS A 457 26.37 12.79 -7.35
CA LYS A 457 26.45 13.27 -8.75
C LYS A 457 26.61 12.10 -9.73
N ALA A 458 27.44 11.12 -9.42
CA ALA A 458 27.62 9.91 -10.25
C ALA A 458 26.33 9.06 -10.36
N LEU A 459 25.43 9.18 -9.38
CA LEU A 459 24.13 8.52 -9.34
C LEU A 459 22.96 9.47 -9.66
N HIS A 460 23.24 10.51 -10.45
CA HIS A 460 22.29 11.49 -10.99
C HIS A 460 21.66 12.47 -10.00
N GLY A 461 22.02 12.45 -8.73
CA GLY A 461 21.51 13.39 -7.73
C GLY A 461 21.12 12.76 -6.41
N TYR A 462 20.35 13.50 -5.62
CA TYR A 462 19.99 13.10 -4.28
C TYR A 462 18.68 12.32 -4.26
N THR A 463 18.55 11.40 -3.28
CA THR A 463 17.34 10.63 -2.99
C THR A 463 17.12 10.59 -1.47
N PRO A 464 15.87 10.45 -0.98
CA PRO A 464 14.62 10.46 -1.72
C PRO A 464 14.30 11.82 -2.34
N GLN A 465 13.62 11.79 -3.47
CA GLN A 465 12.98 12.96 -4.07
C GLN A 465 11.72 12.52 -4.79
N ARG A 466 10.74 13.41 -4.89
CA ARG A 466 9.44 13.14 -5.47
C ARG A 466 8.97 14.33 -6.31
N LEU A 467 8.25 14.06 -7.38
CA LEU A 467 7.52 15.07 -8.13
C LEU A 467 6.10 15.18 -7.54
N PRO A 468 5.71 16.34 -7.02
CA PRO A 468 4.34 16.54 -6.50
C PRO A 468 3.28 16.57 -7.60
N ASN A 469 3.68 16.97 -8.80
CA ASN A 469 2.85 17.02 -10.00
C ASN A 469 3.67 16.58 -11.21
N PHE A 470 3.01 16.08 -12.26
CA PHE A 470 3.69 15.83 -13.54
C PHE A 470 3.92 17.16 -14.28
N THR A 471 4.94 17.16 -15.10
CA THR A 471 5.25 18.28 -15.99
C THR A 471 4.56 18.09 -17.34
N GLY A 472 4.03 19.16 -17.92
CA GLY A 472 3.26 19.11 -19.17
C GLY A 472 1.75 19.15 -18.91
N GLU A 473 0.99 19.04 -19.98
CA GLU A 473 -0.48 19.09 -19.96
C GLU A 473 -1.05 17.80 -20.53
N LEU A 474 -2.16 17.36 -19.96
CA LEU A 474 -2.99 16.29 -20.50
C LEU A 474 -4.29 16.90 -21.02
N VAL A 475 -4.58 16.69 -22.30
CA VAL A 475 -5.82 17.20 -22.91
C VAL A 475 -7.00 16.37 -22.43
N ILE A 476 -7.83 16.96 -21.58
CA ILE A 476 -8.97 16.29 -20.97
C ILE A 476 -10.17 16.33 -21.93
N PRO A 477 -10.88 15.21 -22.16
CA PRO A 477 -12.07 15.20 -23.01
C PRO A 477 -13.16 16.09 -22.43
N ALA A 478 -13.80 16.86 -23.28
CA ALA A 478 -14.94 17.68 -22.88
C ALA A 478 -16.18 16.80 -22.61
N LEU A 479 -17.16 17.33 -21.86
CA LEU A 479 -18.36 16.56 -21.51
C LEU A 479 -19.17 16.16 -22.76
N GLU A 480 -19.12 16.94 -23.82
CA GLU A 480 -19.78 16.67 -25.11
C GLU A 480 -19.32 15.35 -25.76
N GLU A 481 -18.11 14.89 -25.52
CA GLU A 481 -17.64 13.60 -26.03
C GLU A 481 -18.44 12.42 -25.46
N PHE A 482 -19.09 12.63 -24.32
CA PHE A 482 -19.94 11.64 -23.66
C PHE A 482 -21.43 11.78 -24.04
N LYS A 483 -21.74 12.56 -25.07
CA LYS A 483 -23.12 12.83 -25.55
C LYS A 483 -24.02 11.59 -25.59
N PRO A 484 -23.56 10.39 -26.04
CA PRO A 484 -24.42 9.21 -26.05
C PRO A 484 -24.94 8.77 -24.68
N LEU A 485 -24.28 9.22 -23.56
CA LEU A 485 -24.70 8.93 -22.20
C LEU A 485 -25.50 10.08 -21.58
N LEU A 486 -25.41 11.28 -22.16
CA LEU A 486 -26.17 12.46 -21.72
C LEU A 486 -27.59 12.46 -22.27
N GLU A 487 -27.84 11.73 -23.35
CA GLU A 487 -29.15 11.58 -23.98
C GLU A 487 -29.93 10.40 -23.38
N GLU A 488 -31.22 10.34 -23.64
CA GLU A 488 -32.07 9.21 -23.23
C GLU A 488 -31.56 7.90 -23.84
N GLN A 489 -31.42 6.88 -22.99
CA GLN A 489 -30.95 5.57 -23.44
C GLN A 489 -32.08 4.81 -24.15
N SER A 490 -31.81 4.32 -25.35
CA SER A 490 -32.78 3.58 -26.18
C SER A 490 -33.17 2.21 -25.60
N ARG A 491 -32.45 1.72 -24.58
CA ARG A 491 -32.66 0.43 -23.88
C ARG A 491 -32.40 0.64 -22.42
N GLU A 492 -33.07 -0.17 -21.60
CA GLU A 492 -32.69 -0.28 -20.19
C GLU A 492 -31.26 -0.80 -20.03
N ILE A 493 -30.49 -0.15 -19.21
CA ILE A 493 -29.12 -0.52 -18.86
C ILE A 493 -28.92 -0.37 -17.35
N SER A 494 -27.84 -0.98 -16.84
CA SER A 494 -27.38 -0.74 -15.48
C SER A 494 -26.37 0.42 -15.41
N SER A 495 -26.14 0.96 -14.22
CA SER A 495 -25.08 1.96 -14.04
C SER A 495 -23.68 1.34 -14.29
N THR A 496 -23.48 0.04 -14.02
CA THR A 496 -22.28 -0.68 -14.44
C THR A 496 -22.10 -0.64 -15.96
N MET A 497 -23.15 -0.88 -16.73
CA MET A 497 -23.07 -0.78 -18.19
C MET A 497 -22.87 0.66 -18.68
N ALA A 498 -23.40 1.65 -17.97
CA ALA A 498 -23.12 3.06 -18.26
C ALA A 498 -21.63 3.38 -18.08
N TYR A 499 -21.01 2.86 -17.01
CA TYR A 499 -19.58 2.94 -16.81
C TYR A 499 -18.79 2.26 -17.94
N VAL A 500 -19.14 1.03 -18.32
CA VAL A 500 -18.45 0.30 -19.40
C VAL A 500 -18.51 1.10 -20.72
N ARG A 501 -19.64 1.74 -21.02
CA ARG A 501 -19.76 2.62 -22.19
C ARG A 501 -18.88 3.87 -22.06
N THR A 502 -18.84 4.50 -20.88
CA THR A 502 -17.95 5.63 -20.59
C THR A 502 -16.49 5.23 -20.78
N LEU A 503 -16.09 4.09 -20.22
CA LEU A 503 -14.72 3.57 -20.34
C LEU A 503 -14.35 3.33 -21.81
N ASN A 504 -15.26 2.80 -22.62
CA ASN A 504 -15.05 2.60 -24.06
C ASN A 504 -14.87 3.91 -24.83
N ILE A 505 -15.52 5.00 -24.42
CA ILE A 505 -15.29 6.34 -24.98
C ILE A 505 -13.89 6.81 -24.63
N LEU A 506 -13.52 6.73 -23.36
CA LEU A 506 -12.19 7.12 -22.87
C LEU A 506 -11.05 6.34 -23.52
N LEU A 507 -11.19 5.02 -23.68
CA LEU A 507 -10.19 4.17 -24.33
C LEU A 507 -9.96 4.51 -25.82
N LYS A 508 -10.95 5.11 -26.48
CA LYS A 508 -10.86 5.56 -27.88
C LYS A 508 -10.38 6.99 -28.02
N ASP A 509 -10.28 7.73 -26.93
CA ASP A 509 -9.80 9.11 -26.95
C ASP A 509 -8.32 9.14 -27.40
N LYS A 510 -8.02 10.04 -28.32
CA LYS A 510 -6.70 10.13 -28.98
C LYS A 510 -5.62 10.68 -28.05
N ASN A 511 -6.00 11.47 -27.04
CA ASN A 511 -5.09 12.14 -26.12
C ASN A 511 -4.82 11.31 -24.89
N ILE A 512 -5.84 10.69 -24.30
CA ILE A 512 -5.74 10.00 -23.01
C ILE A 512 -5.95 8.48 -23.08
N GLY A 513 -6.43 7.93 -24.21
CA GLY A 513 -6.81 6.52 -24.31
C GLY A 513 -5.69 5.54 -23.94
N GLN A 514 -4.44 5.90 -24.25
CA GLN A 514 -3.28 5.07 -23.88
C GLN A 514 -2.92 5.16 -22.39
N ASN A 515 -3.34 6.22 -21.72
CA ASN A 515 -3.10 6.44 -20.28
C ASN A 515 -4.14 5.71 -19.42
N ILE A 516 -5.27 5.28 -19.98
CA ILE A 516 -6.31 4.55 -19.27
C ILE A 516 -5.80 3.16 -18.87
N VAL A 517 -5.96 2.78 -17.61
CA VAL A 517 -5.55 1.48 -17.08
C VAL A 517 -6.73 0.79 -16.41
N PRO A 518 -7.46 -0.07 -17.13
CA PRO A 518 -8.47 -0.93 -16.50
C PRO A 518 -7.79 -1.99 -15.63
N ILE A 519 -8.21 -2.09 -14.37
CA ILE A 519 -7.68 -3.05 -13.39
C ILE A 519 -8.84 -3.90 -12.88
N ILE A 520 -8.66 -5.22 -12.87
CA ILE A 520 -9.70 -6.20 -12.60
C ILE A 520 -9.15 -7.29 -11.67
N ALA A 521 -9.96 -7.70 -10.70
CA ALA A 521 -9.68 -8.84 -9.83
C ALA A 521 -10.53 -10.06 -10.27
N ASP A 522 -10.29 -10.54 -11.50
CA ASP A 522 -10.91 -11.74 -12.12
C ASP A 522 -12.43 -11.65 -12.40
N GLU A 523 -13.02 -10.45 -12.49
CA GLU A 523 -14.48 -10.28 -12.59
C GLU A 523 -14.94 -9.54 -13.86
N ALA A 524 -14.12 -9.50 -14.91
CA ALA A 524 -14.44 -8.74 -16.12
C ALA A 524 -15.77 -9.15 -16.78
N ARG A 525 -16.08 -10.44 -16.81
CA ARG A 525 -17.31 -10.96 -17.42
C ARG A 525 -18.54 -10.59 -16.60
N THR A 526 -18.44 -10.61 -15.29
CA THR A 526 -19.51 -10.17 -14.38
C THR A 526 -19.87 -8.69 -14.60
N PHE A 527 -18.88 -7.86 -14.91
CA PHE A 527 -19.08 -6.43 -15.14
C PHE A 527 -19.34 -6.07 -16.62
N GLY A 528 -19.41 -7.06 -17.52
CA GLY A 528 -19.62 -6.82 -18.95
C GLY A 528 -18.42 -6.20 -19.65
N MET A 529 -17.22 -6.42 -19.13
CA MET A 529 -15.97 -5.85 -19.63
C MET A 529 -15.15 -6.82 -20.51
N GLU A 530 -15.65 -8.03 -20.78
CA GLU A 530 -14.95 -9.05 -21.58
C GLU A 530 -14.58 -8.59 -23.00
N GLY A 531 -15.32 -7.62 -23.53
CA GLY A 531 -15.00 -7.00 -24.82
C GLY A 531 -13.61 -6.35 -24.86
N LEU A 532 -13.10 -5.90 -23.72
CA LEU A 532 -11.77 -5.32 -23.60
C LEU A 532 -10.66 -6.32 -23.86
N PHE A 533 -10.87 -7.61 -23.61
CA PHE A 533 -9.84 -8.64 -23.82
C PHE A 533 -9.36 -8.66 -25.27
N ARG A 534 -10.29 -8.54 -26.21
CA ARG A 534 -9.94 -8.48 -27.64
C ARG A 534 -9.47 -7.09 -28.07
N GLN A 535 -10.11 -6.05 -27.54
CA GLN A 535 -9.92 -4.66 -27.97
C GLN A 535 -8.53 -4.13 -27.60
N ILE A 536 -8.11 -4.33 -26.36
CA ILE A 536 -6.89 -3.76 -25.79
C ILE A 536 -5.97 -4.79 -25.12
N GLY A 537 -6.41 -6.05 -25.00
CA GLY A 537 -5.64 -7.16 -24.45
C GLY A 537 -5.39 -7.09 -22.95
N ILE A 538 -5.13 -8.25 -22.37
CA ILE A 538 -4.67 -8.39 -20.96
C ILE A 538 -3.15 -8.36 -20.96
N TYR A 539 -2.55 -7.59 -20.07
CA TYR A 539 -1.10 -7.56 -19.92
C TYR A 539 -0.57 -8.87 -19.33
N ASN A 540 0.36 -9.48 -20.05
CA ASN A 540 1.15 -10.59 -19.55
C ASN A 540 2.59 -10.45 -20.05
N PRO A 541 3.61 -10.39 -19.15
CA PRO A 541 5.00 -10.15 -19.55
C PRO A 541 5.58 -11.28 -20.41
N HIS A 542 4.93 -12.43 -20.47
CA HIS A 542 5.32 -13.58 -21.27
C HIS A 542 4.54 -13.74 -22.58
N GLY A 543 3.57 -12.84 -22.84
CA GLY A 543 2.62 -13.00 -23.94
C GLY A 543 1.64 -14.15 -23.68
N GLN A 544 1.09 -14.73 -24.75
CA GLN A 544 0.16 -15.86 -24.67
C GLN A 544 0.76 -17.11 -25.32
N ASN A 545 1.30 -18.00 -24.50
CA ASN A 545 2.01 -19.21 -24.94
C ASN A 545 1.09 -20.45 -25.07
N TYR A 546 -0.22 -20.25 -25.07
CA TYR A 546 -1.24 -21.30 -25.21
C TYR A 546 -2.36 -20.81 -26.12
N THR A 547 -3.16 -21.74 -26.63
CA THR A 547 -4.39 -21.43 -27.38
C THR A 547 -5.53 -21.30 -26.36
N PRO A 548 -6.19 -20.13 -26.26
CA PRO A 548 -7.33 -19.96 -25.35
C PRO A 548 -8.46 -20.92 -25.72
N GLN A 549 -9.11 -21.52 -24.71
CA GLN A 549 -10.22 -22.45 -24.93
C GLN A 549 -11.40 -21.77 -25.64
N ASP A 550 -11.59 -20.49 -25.41
CA ASP A 550 -12.65 -19.65 -25.95
C ASP A 550 -12.29 -18.89 -27.23
N ARG A 551 -11.24 -19.32 -27.94
CA ARG A 551 -10.69 -18.64 -29.15
C ARG A 551 -11.73 -18.38 -30.24
N ASP A 552 -12.74 -19.22 -30.32
CA ASP A 552 -13.81 -19.13 -31.33
C ASP A 552 -14.87 -18.10 -30.95
N ILE A 553 -14.84 -17.58 -29.74
CA ILE A 553 -15.76 -16.55 -29.25
C ILE A 553 -15.19 -15.16 -29.58
N VAL A 554 -16.05 -14.20 -29.93
CA VAL A 554 -15.64 -12.84 -30.30
C VAL A 554 -14.86 -12.15 -29.17
N SER A 555 -15.21 -12.38 -27.91
CA SER A 555 -14.58 -11.80 -26.71
C SER A 555 -13.73 -12.82 -25.97
N TYR A 556 -12.85 -13.55 -26.68
CA TYR A 556 -11.99 -14.55 -26.07
C TYR A 556 -10.91 -13.92 -25.16
N TYR A 557 -10.42 -14.72 -24.22
CA TYR A 557 -9.36 -14.33 -23.30
C TYR A 557 -8.04 -14.15 -24.04
N LYS A 558 -7.59 -12.90 -24.23
CA LYS A 558 -6.40 -12.55 -25.01
C LYS A 558 -5.36 -11.85 -24.15
N GLU A 559 -4.20 -12.47 -24.03
CA GLU A 559 -3.03 -11.90 -23.37
C GLU A 559 -1.98 -11.39 -24.36
N ALA A 560 -1.26 -10.36 -23.98
CA ALA A 560 -0.16 -9.80 -24.77
C ALA A 560 0.82 -9.03 -23.89
N THR A 561 2.09 -8.95 -24.28
CA THR A 561 3.10 -8.13 -23.61
C THR A 561 2.76 -6.63 -23.66
N SER A 562 1.99 -6.22 -24.64
CA SER A 562 1.47 -4.84 -24.81
C SER A 562 0.02 -4.68 -24.36
N GLY A 563 -0.56 -5.68 -23.69
CA GLY A 563 -1.94 -5.62 -23.17
C GLY A 563 -2.13 -4.44 -22.22
N GLN A 564 -3.33 -3.86 -22.25
CA GLN A 564 -3.65 -2.64 -21.47
C GLN A 564 -4.37 -2.96 -20.16
N VAL A 565 -5.14 -4.04 -20.12
CA VAL A 565 -5.86 -4.48 -18.92
C VAL A 565 -4.88 -5.15 -17.94
N LEU A 566 -4.89 -4.72 -16.68
CA LEU A 566 -4.24 -5.40 -15.58
C LEU A 566 -5.24 -6.36 -14.93
N GLN A 567 -5.06 -7.65 -15.16
CA GLN A 567 -5.84 -8.73 -14.55
C GLN A 567 -5.03 -9.32 -13.40
N GLU A 568 -5.52 -9.13 -12.17
CA GLU A 568 -4.74 -9.41 -10.96
C GLU A 568 -5.11 -10.72 -10.27
N GLY A 569 -6.09 -11.46 -10.82
CA GLY A 569 -6.66 -12.63 -10.17
C GLY A 569 -7.54 -12.25 -8.97
N ILE A 570 -8.02 -13.23 -8.21
CA ILE A 570 -8.86 -13.00 -7.02
C ILE A 570 -7.97 -12.48 -5.89
N ASN A 571 -7.58 -11.22 -6.00
CA ASN A 571 -6.64 -10.57 -5.08
C ASN A 571 -6.89 -9.05 -5.06
N GLU A 572 -7.82 -8.61 -4.21
CA GLU A 572 -8.21 -7.20 -4.13
C GLU A 572 -7.04 -6.31 -3.65
N LEU A 573 -6.23 -6.79 -2.71
CA LEU A 573 -5.09 -6.01 -2.21
C LEU A 573 -3.98 -5.88 -3.27
N GLY A 574 -3.74 -6.92 -4.06
CA GLY A 574 -2.82 -6.86 -5.20
C GLY A 574 -3.33 -5.94 -6.31
N ALA A 575 -4.62 -6.03 -6.63
CA ALA A 575 -5.26 -5.13 -7.60
C ALA A 575 -5.20 -3.66 -7.14
N MET A 576 -5.45 -3.42 -5.84
CA MET A 576 -5.30 -2.08 -5.27
C MET A 576 -3.84 -1.60 -5.29
N SER A 577 -2.86 -2.49 -5.09
CA SER A 577 -1.43 -2.15 -5.21
C SER A 577 -1.05 -1.77 -6.64
N SER A 578 -1.58 -2.46 -7.65
CA SER A 578 -1.46 -2.09 -9.07
C SER A 578 -2.11 -0.73 -9.34
N TRP A 579 -3.30 -0.50 -8.75
CA TRP A 579 -3.98 0.78 -8.87
C TRP A 579 -3.15 1.92 -8.27
N VAL A 580 -2.56 1.76 -7.09
CA VAL A 580 -1.68 2.76 -6.46
C VAL A 580 -0.47 3.03 -7.33
N ALA A 581 0.18 2.01 -7.88
CA ALA A 581 1.34 2.17 -8.77
C ALA A 581 0.99 2.97 -10.03
N ALA A 582 -0.17 2.70 -10.64
CA ALA A 582 -0.67 3.47 -11.78
C ALA A 582 -1.10 4.89 -11.39
N ALA A 583 -1.84 5.04 -10.28
CA ALA A 583 -2.37 6.29 -9.75
C ALA A 583 -1.30 7.29 -9.32
N THR A 584 -0.09 6.81 -9.04
CA THR A 584 1.07 7.63 -8.64
C THR A 584 2.16 7.69 -9.72
N SER A 585 1.89 7.15 -10.91
CA SER A 585 2.85 7.16 -12.03
C SER A 585 3.19 8.57 -12.51
N TYR A 586 2.29 9.53 -12.32
CA TYR A 586 2.57 10.94 -12.57
C TYR A 586 3.79 11.44 -11.76
N SER A 587 3.95 10.93 -10.55
CA SER A 587 5.03 11.28 -9.63
C SER A 587 6.28 10.42 -9.81
N THR A 588 6.11 9.10 -9.91
CA THR A 588 7.24 8.15 -10.01
C THR A 588 7.88 8.10 -11.39
N ASN A 589 7.12 8.46 -12.42
CA ASN A 589 7.55 8.33 -13.82
C ASN A 589 7.40 9.61 -14.64
N ASN A 590 6.85 10.69 -14.06
CA ASN A 590 6.42 11.88 -14.79
C ASN A 590 5.51 11.55 -15.98
N LEU A 591 4.67 10.51 -15.80
CA LEU A 591 3.73 9.99 -16.80
C LEU A 591 2.38 9.77 -16.13
N PRO A 592 1.38 10.64 -16.35
CA PRO A 592 0.07 10.47 -15.76
C PRO A 592 -0.62 9.25 -16.35
N MET A 593 -0.98 8.28 -15.51
CA MET A 593 -1.82 7.13 -15.88
C MET A 593 -3.14 7.26 -15.15
N ILE A 594 -4.23 6.84 -15.77
CA ILE A 594 -5.60 7.01 -15.30
C ILE A 594 -6.19 5.63 -14.97
N PRO A 595 -5.96 5.09 -13.77
CA PRO A 595 -6.44 3.78 -13.42
C PRO A 595 -7.92 3.77 -13.02
N PHE A 596 -8.60 2.72 -13.47
CA PHE A 596 -9.95 2.35 -13.12
C PHE A 596 -9.92 0.94 -12.53
N TYR A 597 -10.01 0.82 -11.21
CA TYR A 597 -10.08 -0.47 -10.54
C TYR A 597 -11.52 -0.77 -10.17
N ILE A 598 -12.09 -1.81 -10.79
CA ILE A 598 -13.44 -2.30 -10.53
C ILE A 598 -13.39 -3.60 -9.72
N TYR A 599 -14.25 -3.69 -8.72
CA TYR A 599 -14.33 -4.81 -7.80
C TYR A 599 -15.76 -4.97 -7.25
N TYR A 600 -16.07 -6.10 -6.64
CA TYR A 600 -17.27 -6.21 -5.82
C TYR A 600 -17.22 -5.22 -4.66
N SER A 601 -18.20 -4.34 -4.55
CA SER A 601 -18.18 -3.24 -3.59
C SER A 601 -18.02 -3.71 -2.14
N MET A 602 -18.60 -4.86 -1.81
CA MET A 602 -18.47 -5.49 -0.49
C MET A 602 -17.03 -5.83 -0.14
N PHE A 603 -16.22 -6.26 -1.12
CA PHE A 603 -14.82 -6.64 -0.92
C PHE A 603 -13.82 -5.50 -1.17
N GLY A 604 -14.32 -4.30 -1.42
CA GLY A 604 -13.51 -3.10 -1.56
C GLY A 604 -13.00 -2.57 -0.23
N PHE A 605 -13.53 -1.45 0.23
CA PHE A 605 -13.01 -0.70 1.38
C PHE A 605 -12.82 -1.53 2.66
N GLN A 606 -13.61 -2.55 2.92
CA GLN A 606 -13.39 -3.39 4.09
C GLN A 606 -12.17 -4.33 3.98
N ARG A 607 -11.64 -4.59 2.76
CA ARG A 607 -10.39 -5.34 2.55
C ARG A 607 -9.20 -4.45 2.23
N ILE A 608 -9.44 -3.34 1.49
CA ILE A 608 -8.38 -2.47 1.01
C ILE A 608 -8.30 -1.14 1.78
N GLY A 609 -9.02 -1.00 2.89
CA GLY A 609 -9.17 0.29 3.61
C GLY A 609 -7.83 0.89 4.03
N ASP A 610 -6.91 0.09 4.56
CA ASP A 610 -5.57 0.56 4.93
C ASP A 610 -4.76 1.00 3.70
N MET A 611 -4.84 0.24 2.60
CA MET A 611 -4.21 0.63 1.33
C MET A 611 -4.86 1.89 0.73
N ALA A 612 -6.17 2.07 0.89
CA ALA A 612 -6.86 3.29 0.44
C ALA A 612 -6.43 4.52 1.26
N TRP A 613 -6.24 4.35 2.57
CA TRP A 613 -5.66 5.38 3.42
C TRP A 613 -4.23 5.73 3.00
N MET A 614 -3.40 4.72 2.79
CA MET A 614 -2.04 4.87 2.27
C MET A 614 -2.02 5.59 0.91
N ALA A 615 -2.95 5.24 0.01
CA ALA A 615 -3.10 5.89 -1.30
C ALA A 615 -3.43 7.38 -1.16
N GLY A 616 -4.25 7.73 -0.18
CA GLY A 616 -4.57 9.12 0.15
C GLY A 616 -3.34 9.92 0.58
N ASP A 617 -2.50 9.35 1.46
CA ASP A 617 -1.22 9.93 1.87
C ASP A 617 -0.25 10.05 0.68
N GLN A 618 -0.19 9.03 -0.17
CA GLN A 618 0.67 9.01 -1.36
C GLN A 618 0.19 9.94 -2.47
N GLN A 619 -0.98 10.59 -2.30
CA GLN A 619 -1.60 11.48 -3.26
C GLN A 619 -1.92 10.78 -4.59
N ALA A 620 -2.45 9.56 -4.50
CA ALA A 620 -2.88 8.77 -5.63
C ALA A 620 -4.05 9.45 -6.38
N ARG A 621 -4.09 9.31 -7.72
CA ARG A 621 -5.11 9.88 -8.60
C ARG A 621 -5.70 8.77 -9.47
N GLY A 622 -7.00 8.57 -9.41
CA GLY A 622 -7.68 7.51 -10.16
C GLY A 622 -9.06 7.19 -9.63
N PHE A 623 -9.67 6.15 -10.17
CA PHE A 623 -11.02 5.74 -9.86
C PHE A 623 -11.06 4.34 -9.25
N LEU A 624 -11.75 4.24 -8.13
CA LEU A 624 -12.16 2.99 -7.51
C LEU A 624 -13.65 2.80 -7.78
N LEU A 625 -14.04 1.63 -8.22
CA LEU A 625 -15.40 1.34 -8.67
C LEU A 625 -15.94 0.12 -7.93
N GLY A 626 -16.81 0.34 -6.95
CA GLY A 626 -17.54 -0.70 -6.25
C GLY A 626 -18.71 -1.17 -7.09
N ALA A 627 -18.57 -2.26 -7.83
CA ALA A 627 -19.64 -2.79 -8.67
C ALA A 627 -20.45 -3.86 -7.95
N THR A 628 -21.64 -4.17 -8.48
CA THR A 628 -22.64 -4.97 -7.78
C THR A 628 -22.98 -4.42 -6.40
N ALA A 629 -23.00 -3.07 -6.29
CA ALA A 629 -23.29 -2.37 -5.05
C ALA A 629 -24.79 -2.42 -4.71
N GLY A 630 -25.09 -2.00 -3.50
CA GLY A 630 -26.46 -1.92 -2.99
C GLY A 630 -26.96 -3.20 -2.35
N ARG A 631 -27.44 -3.09 -1.12
CA ARG A 631 -27.85 -4.27 -0.32
C ARG A 631 -29.07 -4.98 -0.87
N THR A 632 -29.95 -4.27 -1.53
CA THR A 632 -31.15 -4.85 -2.15
C THR A 632 -31.04 -5.06 -3.65
N THR A 633 -30.07 -4.40 -4.28
CA THR A 633 -29.90 -4.44 -5.73
C THR A 633 -29.19 -5.67 -6.21
N LEU A 634 -28.20 -6.15 -5.46
CA LEU A 634 -27.56 -7.45 -5.72
C LEU A 634 -28.44 -8.57 -5.16
N ASN A 635 -29.32 -9.11 -6.01
CA ASN A 635 -30.26 -10.17 -5.63
C ASN A 635 -29.60 -11.55 -5.59
N GLY A 636 -30.05 -12.39 -4.66
CA GLY A 636 -29.70 -13.81 -4.54
C GLY A 636 -28.44 -14.15 -3.77
N GLU A 637 -27.42 -13.28 -3.78
CA GLU A 637 -26.08 -13.61 -3.23
C GLU A 637 -25.95 -13.45 -1.72
N GLY A 638 -26.71 -12.57 -1.08
CA GLY A 638 -26.86 -12.53 0.37
C GLY A 638 -25.73 -11.85 1.13
N LEU A 639 -25.55 -12.28 2.39
CA LEU A 639 -24.80 -11.58 3.43
C LEU A 639 -23.44 -11.05 3.04
N GLN A 640 -22.65 -11.86 2.34
CA GLN A 640 -21.24 -11.53 2.08
C GLN A 640 -21.03 -10.63 0.86
N HIS A 641 -22.02 -10.46 0.00
CA HIS A 641 -21.89 -9.73 -1.26
C HIS A 641 -22.69 -8.44 -1.29
N GLU A 642 -23.72 -8.33 -0.48
CA GLU A 642 -24.64 -7.17 -0.46
C GLU A 642 -24.06 -6.02 0.37
N ASP A 643 -23.36 -5.11 -0.31
CA ASP A 643 -22.75 -3.92 0.31
C ASP A 643 -23.83 -2.92 0.76
N GLY A 644 -23.72 -2.44 1.97
CA GLY A 644 -24.54 -1.37 2.53
C GLY A 644 -23.73 -0.29 3.26
N HIS A 645 -22.40 -0.31 3.21
CA HIS A 645 -21.56 0.52 4.08
C HIS A 645 -20.28 1.08 3.45
N SER A 646 -19.95 0.73 2.22
CA SER A 646 -18.70 1.14 1.58
C SER A 646 -18.52 2.66 1.48
N HIS A 647 -19.59 3.43 1.27
CA HIS A 647 -19.54 4.90 1.25
C HIS A 647 -19.15 5.51 2.59
N ILE A 648 -19.55 4.88 3.70
CA ILE A 648 -19.17 5.34 5.04
C ILE A 648 -17.68 5.14 5.25
N LEU A 649 -17.15 3.97 4.83
CA LEU A 649 -15.71 3.69 4.88
C LEU A 649 -14.92 4.62 3.94
N ALA A 650 -15.40 4.84 2.72
CA ALA A 650 -14.79 5.79 1.78
C ALA A 650 -14.74 7.21 2.34
N GLY A 651 -15.80 7.63 3.03
CA GLY A 651 -15.89 8.93 3.68
C GLY A 651 -14.84 9.18 4.78
N THR A 652 -14.25 8.11 5.34
CA THR A 652 -13.18 8.22 6.34
C THR A 652 -11.84 8.67 5.74
N VAL A 653 -11.63 8.48 4.44
CA VAL A 653 -10.39 8.91 3.76
C VAL A 653 -10.55 10.37 3.29
N PRO A 654 -9.76 11.32 3.80
CA PRO A 654 -10.01 12.75 3.62
C PRO A 654 -10.08 13.25 2.18
N ASN A 655 -9.30 12.64 1.29
CA ASN A 655 -9.22 13.02 -0.13
C ASN A 655 -9.85 11.98 -1.08
N CYS A 656 -10.67 11.08 -0.55
CA CYS A 656 -11.53 10.21 -1.35
C CYS A 656 -12.88 10.90 -1.58
N ILE A 657 -13.24 11.16 -2.85
CA ILE A 657 -14.51 11.76 -3.28
C ILE A 657 -15.44 10.63 -3.72
N SER A 658 -16.55 10.44 -3.02
CA SER A 658 -17.40 9.28 -3.26
C SER A 658 -18.77 9.64 -3.80
N TYR A 659 -19.24 8.85 -4.80
CA TYR A 659 -20.52 9.05 -5.48
C TYR A 659 -21.29 7.74 -5.63
N ASP A 660 -22.63 7.84 -5.56
CA ASP A 660 -23.59 6.77 -5.85
C ASP A 660 -24.53 7.19 -6.98
N PRO A 661 -24.10 7.14 -8.25
CA PRO A 661 -24.89 7.62 -9.37
C PRO A 661 -26.09 6.73 -9.68
N THR A 662 -27.21 7.36 -10.07
CA THR A 662 -28.42 6.69 -10.56
C THR A 662 -28.39 6.51 -12.07
N PHE A 663 -28.11 7.56 -12.83
CA PHE A 663 -28.28 7.59 -14.27
C PHE A 663 -26.97 7.62 -15.05
N ALA A 664 -27.03 7.22 -16.32
CA ALA A 664 -25.88 7.16 -17.21
C ALA A 664 -25.17 8.51 -17.35
N TYR A 665 -25.92 9.59 -17.43
CA TYR A 665 -25.36 10.94 -17.51
C TYR A 665 -24.66 11.36 -16.23
N GLU A 666 -25.12 10.90 -15.05
CA GLU A 666 -24.42 11.16 -13.78
C GLU A 666 -23.06 10.48 -13.76
N VAL A 667 -23.01 9.22 -14.21
CA VAL A 667 -21.72 8.49 -14.36
C VAL A 667 -20.76 9.24 -15.26
N ALA A 668 -21.24 9.72 -16.42
CA ALA A 668 -20.42 10.46 -17.39
C ALA A 668 -19.90 11.78 -16.82
N VAL A 669 -20.78 12.58 -16.18
CA VAL A 669 -20.40 13.88 -15.58
C VAL A 669 -19.39 13.67 -14.46
N ILE A 670 -19.60 12.70 -13.56
CA ILE A 670 -18.71 12.45 -12.42
C ILE A 670 -17.33 11.97 -12.90
N LEU A 671 -17.28 11.05 -13.86
CA LEU A 671 -15.99 10.55 -14.37
C LEU A 671 -15.23 11.64 -15.14
N GLN A 672 -15.93 12.42 -15.96
CA GLN A 672 -15.32 13.54 -16.68
C GLN A 672 -14.78 14.60 -15.70
N ASP A 673 -15.54 14.97 -14.68
CA ASP A 673 -15.12 15.91 -13.65
C ASP A 673 -13.92 15.37 -12.85
N GLY A 674 -13.94 14.09 -12.50
CA GLY A 674 -12.81 13.45 -11.80
C GLY A 674 -11.52 13.49 -12.63
N ILE A 675 -11.60 13.19 -13.93
CA ILE A 675 -10.42 13.30 -14.83
C ILE A 675 -9.95 14.75 -14.90
N ARG A 676 -10.88 15.71 -15.03
CA ARG A 676 -10.56 17.15 -15.07
C ARG A 676 -9.81 17.59 -13.79
N ARG A 677 -10.35 17.27 -12.62
CA ARG A 677 -9.75 17.66 -11.32
C ARG A 677 -8.40 17.00 -11.08
N MET A 678 -8.32 15.67 -11.26
CA MET A 678 -7.11 14.91 -10.96
C MET A 678 -5.97 15.13 -11.96
N TYR A 679 -6.27 15.30 -13.24
CA TYR A 679 -5.27 15.32 -14.31
C TYR A 679 -5.19 16.65 -15.06
N GLY A 680 -6.28 17.41 -15.14
CA GLY A 680 -6.28 18.79 -15.67
C GLY A 680 -5.80 19.79 -14.63
N GLU A 681 -6.41 19.78 -13.45
CA GLU A 681 -6.11 20.71 -12.34
C GLU A 681 -5.07 20.14 -11.37
N GLN A 682 -4.74 18.88 -11.51
CA GLN A 682 -3.78 18.15 -10.68
C GLN A 682 -4.09 18.18 -9.17
N GLU A 683 -5.38 18.13 -8.83
CA GLU A 683 -5.81 18.02 -7.43
C GLU A 683 -5.42 16.68 -6.80
N ASN A 684 -5.10 16.71 -5.52
CA ASN A 684 -4.76 15.52 -4.75
C ASN A 684 -6.01 14.85 -4.17
N VAL A 685 -6.84 14.32 -5.06
CA VAL A 685 -8.04 13.56 -4.75
C VAL A 685 -8.07 12.27 -5.58
N PHE A 686 -8.83 11.29 -5.13
CA PHE A 686 -9.22 10.14 -5.92
C PHE A 686 -10.70 9.87 -5.74
N TYR A 687 -11.30 9.16 -6.68
CA TYR A 687 -12.75 8.97 -6.73
C TYR A 687 -13.13 7.54 -6.37
N TYR A 688 -14.24 7.41 -5.65
CA TYR A 688 -14.93 6.16 -5.44
C TYR A 688 -16.37 6.26 -5.96
N LEU A 689 -16.77 5.38 -6.86
CA LEU A 689 -18.13 5.29 -7.37
C LEU A 689 -18.69 3.91 -7.08
N THR A 690 -19.94 3.85 -6.63
CA THR A 690 -20.70 2.60 -6.63
C THR A 690 -21.45 2.43 -7.93
N LEU A 691 -21.47 1.19 -8.43
CA LEU A 691 -22.13 0.80 -9.66
C LEU A 691 -23.01 -0.42 -9.40
N MET A 692 -24.19 -0.40 -9.96
CA MET A 692 -25.23 -1.41 -9.71
C MET A 692 -25.54 -2.22 -10.97
N ASN A 693 -26.03 -3.46 -10.81
CA ASN A 693 -26.28 -4.40 -11.90
C ASN A 693 -27.76 -4.50 -12.33
N GLU A 694 -28.68 -3.75 -11.72
CA GLU A 694 -30.06 -3.67 -12.14
C GLU A 694 -30.20 -2.78 -13.37
N SER A 695 -30.93 -3.26 -14.38
CA SER A 695 -31.21 -2.48 -15.59
C SER A 695 -32.55 -1.76 -15.45
N TYR A 696 -32.59 -0.50 -15.86
CA TYR A 696 -33.77 0.37 -15.88
C TYR A 696 -33.60 1.48 -16.94
N ALA A 697 -34.67 2.26 -17.16
CA ALA A 697 -34.66 3.36 -18.10
C ALA A 697 -33.83 4.54 -17.60
N HIS A 698 -32.97 5.07 -18.44
CA HIS A 698 -32.16 6.24 -18.17
C HIS A 698 -32.63 7.41 -19.04
N PRO A 699 -33.24 8.44 -18.45
CA PRO A 699 -33.69 9.64 -19.19
C PRO A 699 -32.50 10.49 -19.66
N ALA A 700 -32.76 11.45 -20.50
CA ALA A 700 -31.77 12.47 -20.84
C ALA A 700 -31.44 13.34 -19.62
N MET A 701 -30.21 13.86 -19.57
CA MET A 701 -29.77 14.76 -18.51
C MET A 701 -30.66 16.02 -18.47
N PRO A 702 -31.25 16.37 -17.31
CA PRO A 702 -31.99 17.63 -17.17
C PRO A 702 -31.09 18.84 -17.42
N ALA A 703 -31.63 19.86 -18.08
CA ALA A 703 -30.89 21.08 -18.35
C ALA A 703 -30.41 21.73 -17.04
N GLY A 704 -29.11 22.03 -16.95
CA GLY A 704 -28.49 22.66 -15.79
C GLY A 704 -28.21 21.70 -14.60
N ALA A 705 -28.41 20.37 -14.76
CA ALA A 705 -28.15 19.42 -13.69
C ALA A 705 -26.65 19.17 -13.42
N GLU A 706 -25.78 19.52 -14.35
CA GLU A 706 -24.34 19.23 -14.30
C GLU A 706 -23.67 19.68 -13.00
N GLU A 707 -23.92 20.92 -12.57
CA GLU A 707 -23.36 21.46 -11.33
C GLU A 707 -23.86 20.67 -10.10
N GLY A 708 -25.18 20.39 -10.07
CA GLY A 708 -25.79 19.65 -8.97
C GLY A 708 -25.26 18.20 -8.89
N ILE A 709 -25.03 17.56 -10.03
CA ILE A 709 -24.43 16.21 -10.09
C ILE A 709 -23.04 16.22 -9.43
N ARG A 710 -22.21 17.21 -9.76
CA ARG A 710 -20.86 17.37 -9.19
C ARG A 710 -20.90 17.71 -7.70
N LYS A 711 -21.84 18.54 -7.27
CA LYS A 711 -21.98 18.98 -5.87
C LYS A 711 -22.74 18.02 -4.97
N GLY A 712 -23.33 16.97 -5.53
CA GLY A 712 -23.95 15.88 -4.77
C GLY A 712 -25.48 15.84 -4.78
N ILE A 713 -26.19 16.86 -5.26
CA ILE A 713 -27.67 16.87 -5.32
C ILE A 713 -28.19 17.80 -6.39
N TYR A 714 -29.25 17.36 -7.10
CA TYR A 714 -30.04 18.20 -8.01
C TYR A 714 -31.51 17.77 -8.02
N LYS A 715 -32.40 18.68 -8.37
CA LYS A 715 -33.82 18.38 -8.56
C LYS A 715 -34.02 17.61 -9.86
N LEU A 716 -34.54 16.39 -9.77
CA LEU A 716 -34.80 15.52 -10.91
C LEU A 716 -36.16 15.78 -11.54
N GLU A 717 -37.20 15.76 -10.74
CA GLU A 717 -38.61 15.90 -11.22
C GLU A 717 -39.51 16.47 -10.13
N THR A 718 -40.72 16.93 -10.54
CA THR A 718 -41.74 17.46 -9.65
C THR A 718 -43.09 16.82 -9.98
N HIS A 719 -43.77 16.33 -8.95
CA HIS A 719 -45.16 15.81 -9.07
C HIS A 719 -46.16 16.78 -8.43
N ALA A 720 -47.28 16.96 -9.11
CA ALA A 720 -48.30 17.88 -8.64
C ALA A 720 -49.16 17.28 -7.52
N GLY A 721 -49.73 18.15 -6.68
CA GLY A 721 -50.67 17.78 -5.64
C GLY A 721 -51.36 19.03 -5.10
N ASN A 722 -52.46 18.85 -4.38
CA ASN A 722 -53.32 19.96 -3.91
C ASN A 722 -53.53 19.94 -2.39
N LYS A 723 -52.97 18.99 -1.63
CA LYS A 723 -53.21 18.84 -0.20
C LYS A 723 -51.99 19.22 0.66
N ALA A 724 -50.87 18.73 0.27
CA ALA A 724 -49.60 18.90 1.01
C ALA A 724 -48.41 18.69 0.06
N LYS A 725 -47.19 18.94 0.54
CA LYS A 725 -45.97 18.76 -0.25
C LYS A 725 -44.86 18.13 0.58
N VAL A 726 -44.09 17.26 -0.05
CA VAL A 726 -42.90 16.63 0.55
C VAL A 726 -41.71 16.72 -0.42
N GLN A 727 -40.53 16.52 0.11
CA GLN A 727 -39.29 16.39 -0.65
C GLN A 727 -38.79 14.95 -0.56
N LEU A 728 -38.49 14.33 -1.67
CA LEU A 728 -38.03 12.95 -1.75
C LEU A 728 -36.60 12.89 -2.30
N MET A 729 -35.74 12.13 -1.63
CA MET A 729 -34.32 12.06 -1.95
C MET A 729 -33.90 10.62 -2.11
N SER A 730 -33.07 10.34 -3.11
CA SER A 730 -32.46 9.00 -3.26
C SER A 730 -31.20 9.03 -4.12
N SER A 731 -30.51 7.91 -4.16
CA SER A 731 -29.39 7.61 -5.06
C SER A 731 -29.48 6.19 -5.59
N GLY A 732 -28.67 5.85 -6.59
CA GLY A 732 -28.60 4.50 -7.15
C GLY A 732 -29.97 3.98 -7.61
N THR A 733 -30.19 2.69 -7.51
CA THR A 733 -31.43 2.03 -8.00
C THR A 733 -32.66 2.32 -7.16
N ILE A 734 -32.51 2.65 -5.86
CA ILE A 734 -33.64 2.99 -4.99
C ILE A 734 -34.34 4.28 -5.45
N MET A 735 -33.72 5.07 -6.28
CA MET A 735 -34.36 6.18 -6.97
C MET A 735 -35.63 5.72 -7.73
N ASN A 736 -35.65 4.53 -8.29
CA ASN A 736 -36.84 4.02 -8.99
C ASN A 736 -38.00 3.76 -8.02
N GLU A 737 -37.73 3.31 -6.81
CA GLU A 737 -38.75 3.16 -5.76
C GLU A 737 -39.26 4.51 -5.28
N VAL A 738 -38.40 5.49 -5.15
CA VAL A 738 -38.75 6.87 -4.75
C VAL A 738 -39.59 7.58 -5.82
N ARG A 739 -39.26 7.43 -7.10
CA ARG A 739 -40.04 7.96 -8.23
C ARG A 739 -41.45 7.34 -8.29
N LYS A 740 -41.52 6.01 -8.08
CA LYS A 740 -42.80 5.30 -7.97
C LYS A 740 -43.64 5.79 -6.78
N ALA A 741 -43.01 6.04 -5.64
CA ALA A 741 -43.64 6.60 -4.45
C ALA A 741 -44.17 8.02 -4.72
N ALA A 742 -43.42 8.88 -5.41
CA ALA A 742 -43.82 10.22 -5.79
C ALA A 742 -45.10 10.21 -6.68
N GLN A 743 -45.15 9.30 -7.64
CA GLN A 743 -46.33 9.12 -8.48
C GLN A 743 -47.56 8.69 -7.66
N ILE A 744 -47.40 7.69 -6.76
CA ILE A 744 -48.48 7.23 -5.88
C ILE A 744 -48.96 8.37 -4.97
N LEU A 745 -48.05 9.14 -4.37
CA LEU A 745 -48.40 10.29 -3.52
C LEU A 745 -49.23 11.33 -4.28
N SER A 746 -48.83 11.64 -5.50
CA SER A 746 -49.55 12.57 -6.37
C SER A 746 -50.94 12.07 -6.76
N GLU A 747 -51.02 10.87 -7.35
CA GLU A 747 -52.25 10.34 -7.97
C GLU A 747 -53.29 9.88 -6.96
N GLU A 748 -52.84 9.25 -5.85
CA GLU A 748 -53.77 8.63 -4.91
C GLU A 748 -54.03 9.46 -3.65
N TYR A 749 -53.03 10.21 -3.21
CA TYR A 749 -53.12 10.96 -1.96
C TYR A 749 -53.21 12.47 -2.17
N GLY A 750 -53.01 12.97 -3.41
CA GLY A 750 -53.01 14.41 -3.72
C GLY A 750 -51.85 15.17 -3.06
N VAL A 751 -50.75 14.49 -2.73
CA VAL A 751 -49.55 15.07 -2.13
C VAL A 751 -48.57 15.42 -3.25
N ALA A 752 -48.17 16.67 -3.32
CA ALA A 752 -47.12 17.12 -4.22
C ALA A 752 -45.75 16.66 -3.74
N SER A 753 -44.82 16.46 -4.66
CA SER A 753 -43.42 16.15 -4.29
C SER A 753 -42.41 16.74 -5.26
N ASP A 754 -41.30 17.20 -4.71
CA ASP A 754 -40.05 17.41 -5.44
C ASP A 754 -39.14 16.20 -5.22
N VAL A 755 -38.65 15.61 -6.30
CA VAL A 755 -37.73 14.45 -6.24
C VAL A 755 -36.31 14.92 -6.56
N TYR A 756 -35.37 14.56 -5.70
CA TYR A 756 -33.95 14.92 -5.82
C TYR A 756 -33.08 13.68 -6.02
N SER A 757 -32.25 13.71 -7.04
CA SER A 757 -31.16 12.75 -7.17
C SER A 757 -29.98 13.24 -6.35
N VAL A 758 -29.56 12.40 -5.39
CA VAL A 758 -28.43 12.68 -4.49
C VAL A 758 -27.25 11.82 -4.95
N THR A 759 -26.36 12.41 -5.71
CA THR A 759 -25.19 11.68 -6.23
C THR A 759 -24.12 11.46 -5.17
N SER A 760 -24.09 12.29 -4.10
CA SER A 760 -23.13 12.12 -3.00
C SER A 760 -23.62 12.72 -1.68
N PHE A 761 -24.03 11.89 -0.75
CA PHE A 761 -24.28 12.32 0.63
C PHE A 761 -22.99 12.72 1.36
N ASN A 762 -21.86 12.08 1.03
CA ASN A 762 -20.57 12.40 1.64
C ASN A 762 -20.10 13.83 1.30
N GLU A 763 -20.18 14.23 0.04
CA GLU A 763 -19.75 15.58 -0.36
C GLU A 763 -20.71 16.66 0.15
N LEU A 764 -22.01 16.37 0.22
CA LEU A 764 -22.97 17.29 0.85
C LEU A 764 -22.69 17.46 2.36
N ALA A 765 -22.34 16.40 3.06
CA ALA A 765 -21.96 16.48 4.48
C ALA A 765 -20.68 17.29 4.66
N ARG A 766 -19.65 17.08 3.82
CA ARG A 766 -18.40 17.85 3.83
C ARG A 766 -18.63 19.34 3.55
N ASP A 767 -19.46 19.66 2.57
CA ASP A 767 -19.84 21.05 2.27
C ASP A 767 -20.55 21.71 3.46
N GLY A 768 -21.52 21.00 4.07
CA GLY A 768 -22.23 21.48 5.24
C GLY A 768 -21.31 21.75 6.42
N GLN A 769 -20.42 20.82 6.74
CA GLN A 769 -19.42 20.96 7.81
C GLN A 769 -18.44 22.12 7.53
N ALA A 770 -18.06 22.32 6.27
CA ALA A 770 -17.21 23.44 5.87
C ALA A 770 -17.91 24.78 6.04
N CYS A 771 -19.20 24.87 5.70
CA CYS A 771 -20.03 26.05 5.94
C CYS A 771 -20.17 26.35 7.44
N ASP A 772 -20.50 25.35 8.25
CA ASP A 772 -20.62 25.51 9.70
C ASP A 772 -19.31 26.00 10.33
N ARG A 773 -18.20 25.38 9.95
CA ARG A 773 -16.90 25.82 10.43
C ARG A 773 -16.57 27.25 10.01
N PHE A 774 -16.84 27.60 8.75
CA PHE A 774 -16.62 28.96 8.29
C PHE A 774 -17.46 29.97 9.09
N ASN A 775 -18.75 29.73 9.26
CA ASN A 775 -19.68 30.60 9.97
C ASN A 775 -19.28 30.76 11.44
N MET A 776 -18.83 29.69 12.09
CA MET A 776 -18.34 29.73 13.48
C MET A 776 -17.08 30.59 13.62
N LEU A 777 -16.14 30.48 12.68
CA LEU A 777 -14.84 31.18 12.74
C LEU A 777 -14.90 32.62 12.21
N HIS A 778 -15.96 32.98 11.46
CA HIS A 778 -16.11 34.28 10.82
C HIS A 778 -17.51 34.87 11.14
N PRO A 779 -17.82 35.17 12.44
CA PRO A 779 -19.18 35.53 12.86
C PRO A 779 -19.68 36.87 12.29
N GLU A 780 -18.77 37.70 11.77
CA GLU A 780 -19.13 38.99 11.13
C GLU A 780 -19.18 38.89 9.59
N ALA A 781 -18.83 37.78 9.00
CA ALA A 781 -18.91 37.57 7.55
C ALA A 781 -20.32 37.22 7.13
N GLU A 782 -20.60 37.33 5.84
CA GLU A 782 -21.83 36.78 5.26
C GLU A 782 -21.92 35.29 5.50
N VAL A 783 -23.07 34.84 6.01
CA VAL A 783 -23.31 33.43 6.33
C VAL A 783 -23.25 32.58 5.09
N LYS A 784 -22.36 31.57 5.09
CA LYS A 784 -22.31 30.53 4.06
C LYS A 784 -23.44 29.55 4.28
N VAL A 785 -24.25 29.35 3.25
CA VAL A 785 -25.36 28.40 3.26
C VAL A 785 -24.91 27.11 2.59
N PRO A 786 -25.04 25.94 3.24
CA PRO A 786 -24.73 24.65 2.64
C PRO A 786 -25.46 24.43 1.31
N TYR A 787 -24.80 23.82 0.33
CA TYR A 787 -25.37 23.65 -1.00
C TYR A 787 -26.71 22.90 -0.97
N ILE A 788 -26.85 21.88 -0.16
CA ILE A 788 -28.13 21.15 0.03
C ILE A 788 -29.25 22.08 0.47
N ALA A 789 -28.98 23.06 1.35
CA ALA A 789 -29.96 24.04 1.80
C ALA A 789 -30.30 25.12 0.74
N GLN A 790 -29.41 25.33 -0.25
CA GLN A 790 -29.71 26.21 -1.39
C GLN A 790 -30.64 25.55 -2.41
N VAL A 791 -30.63 24.23 -2.51
CA VAL A 791 -31.37 23.43 -3.51
C VAL A 791 -32.72 22.97 -2.99
N MET A 792 -32.83 22.64 -1.70
CA MET A 792 -34.02 22.07 -1.07
C MET A 792 -34.93 23.14 -0.46
N GLY A 793 -36.21 22.83 -0.37
CA GLY A 793 -37.22 23.63 0.36
C GLY A 793 -37.32 23.23 1.83
N THR A 794 -38.36 23.79 2.51
CA THR A 794 -38.59 23.57 3.97
C THR A 794 -39.62 22.49 4.27
N GLU A 795 -40.23 21.89 3.24
CA GLU A 795 -41.22 20.81 3.39
C GLU A 795 -40.56 19.56 3.98
N PRO A 796 -41.34 18.64 4.60
CA PRO A 796 -40.80 17.39 5.12
C PRO A 796 -39.97 16.63 4.08
N ALA A 797 -38.79 16.16 4.45
CA ALA A 797 -37.89 15.46 3.57
C ALA A 797 -37.80 13.97 3.95
N ILE A 798 -37.89 13.11 2.94
CA ILE A 798 -37.68 11.66 3.10
C ILE A 798 -36.53 11.24 2.18
N ALA A 799 -35.51 10.58 2.73
CA ALA A 799 -34.47 9.93 1.97
C ALA A 799 -34.64 8.42 2.02
N ALA A 800 -34.44 7.75 0.90
CA ALA A 800 -34.32 6.28 0.83
C ALA A 800 -33.03 5.91 0.11
N THR A 801 -32.28 4.94 0.66
CA THR A 801 -31.00 4.53 0.16
C THR A 801 -30.83 3.00 0.22
N ASP A 802 -30.04 2.44 -0.68
CA ASP A 802 -29.68 1.02 -0.68
C ASP A 802 -28.53 0.69 0.29
N TYR A 803 -28.12 1.67 1.04
CA TYR A 803 -27.07 1.57 2.08
C TYR A 803 -27.69 1.76 3.48
N MET A 804 -26.89 1.55 4.51
CA MET A 804 -27.33 1.78 5.89
C MET A 804 -27.74 3.26 6.08
N LYS A 805 -28.68 3.49 7.00
CA LYS A 805 -29.27 4.82 7.24
C LYS A 805 -28.25 5.93 7.48
N ASN A 806 -27.14 5.58 8.14
CA ASN A 806 -26.07 6.55 8.45
C ASN A 806 -25.51 7.22 7.20
N TYR A 807 -25.56 6.56 6.03
CA TYR A 807 -25.07 7.15 4.78
C TYR A 807 -25.88 8.40 4.38
N ALA A 808 -27.19 8.33 4.42
CA ALA A 808 -28.04 9.49 4.12
C ALA A 808 -28.27 10.40 5.34
N ASP A 809 -28.15 9.86 6.55
CA ASP A 809 -28.41 10.61 7.78
C ASP A 809 -27.35 11.68 8.11
N GLN A 810 -26.13 11.56 7.57
CA GLN A 810 -25.03 12.49 7.80
C GLN A 810 -25.30 13.94 7.35
N VAL A 811 -26.29 14.15 6.45
CA VAL A 811 -26.68 15.49 5.99
C VAL A 811 -27.80 16.13 6.84
N ARG A 812 -28.32 15.43 7.86
CA ARG A 812 -29.46 15.87 8.69
C ARG A 812 -29.35 17.30 9.21
N ALA A 813 -28.16 17.69 9.69
CA ALA A 813 -27.92 19.01 10.27
C ALA A 813 -27.99 20.15 9.23
N PHE A 814 -27.90 19.84 7.95
CA PHE A 814 -27.75 20.81 6.86
C PHE A 814 -29.00 20.93 5.97
N ILE A 815 -29.98 20.03 6.19
CA ILE A 815 -31.24 20.06 5.47
C ILE A 815 -32.14 21.20 6.03
N PRO A 816 -32.72 22.07 5.15
CA PRO A 816 -33.56 23.17 5.65
C PRO A 816 -34.92 22.67 6.11
N ALA A 817 -35.31 21.43 5.79
CA ALA A 817 -36.60 20.85 6.15
C ALA A 817 -36.78 20.73 7.66
N GLN A 818 -38.00 20.99 8.14
CA GLN A 818 -38.31 20.87 9.58
C GLN A 818 -38.37 19.43 10.09
N SER A 819 -38.51 18.45 9.19
CA SER A 819 -38.42 17.04 9.50
C SER A 819 -37.68 16.29 8.42
N TYR A 820 -36.84 15.35 8.83
CA TYR A 820 -36.07 14.51 7.91
C TYR A 820 -36.13 13.04 8.34
N LYS A 821 -36.66 12.19 7.49
CA LYS A 821 -36.78 10.75 7.73
C LYS A 821 -35.94 9.98 6.73
N VAL A 822 -35.08 9.10 7.24
CA VAL A 822 -34.22 8.23 6.44
C VAL A 822 -34.72 6.78 6.49
N LEU A 823 -34.85 6.18 5.31
CA LEU A 823 -35.04 4.76 5.10
C LEU A 823 -33.74 4.19 4.51
N GLY A 824 -33.27 3.07 5.04
CA GLY A 824 -32.00 2.47 4.62
C GLY A 824 -31.90 1.00 5.06
N THR A 825 -30.88 0.34 4.56
CA THR A 825 -30.72 -1.12 4.62
C THR A 825 -29.82 -1.55 5.77
N ASP A 826 -30.15 -1.20 7.02
CA ASP A 826 -29.41 -1.63 8.20
C ASP A 826 -29.54 -3.13 8.40
N GLY A 827 -28.47 -3.77 8.92
CA GLY A 827 -28.43 -5.21 9.19
C GLY A 827 -27.55 -5.96 8.17
N PHE A 828 -27.54 -7.28 8.25
CA PHE A 828 -26.86 -8.14 7.27
C PHE A 828 -27.66 -8.29 5.98
N GLY A 829 -26.99 -8.52 4.85
CA GLY A 829 -27.63 -8.88 3.58
C GLY A 829 -28.45 -10.16 3.68
N ARG A 830 -29.31 -10.41 2.71
CA ARG A 830 -30.21 -11.57 2.64
C ARG A 830 -30.29 -12.13 1.22
N SER A 831 -30.38 -13.42 1.08
CA SER A 831 -30.55 -14.09 -0.22
C SER A 831 -32.00 -14.12 -0.63
N ASP A 832 -32.46 -13.16 -1.47
CA ASP A 832 -33.81 -13.11 -2.00
C ASP A 832 -33.84 -12.30 -3.31
N SER A 833 -35.04 -12.14 -3.90
CA SER A 833 -35.29 -11.22 -5.00
C SER A 833 -35.20 -9.77 -4.54
N ARG A 834 -34.93 -8.83 -5.50
CA ARG A 834 -34.88 -7.39 -5.21
C ARG A 834 -36.17 -6.89 -4.55
N GLU A 835 -37.33 -7.34 -5.04
CA GLU A 835 -38.60 -6.95 -4.47
C GLU A 835 -38.74 -7.34 -2.99
N ASN A 836 -38.42 -8.59 -2.66
CA ASN A 836 -38.45 -9.09 -1.29
C ASN A 836 -37.41 -8.43 -0.40
N LEU A 837 -36.20 -8.19 -0.91
CA LEU A 837 -35.12 -7.49 -0.20
C LEU A 837 -35.56 -6.04 0.13
N ARG A 838 -36.11 -5.29 -0.84
CA ARG A 838 -36.60 -3.92 -0.62
C ARG A 838 -37.76 -3.87 0.37
N ARG A 839 -38.63 -4.88 0.36
CA ARG A 839 -39.69 -5.04 1.38
C ARG A 839 -39.09 -5.38 2.74
N HIS A 840 -38.11 -6.29 2.79
CA HIS A 840 -37.43 -6.67 4.04
C HIS A 840 -36.74 -5.49 4.68
N PHE A 841 -35.95 -4.73 3.92
CA PHE A 841 -35.19 -3.58 4.40
C PHE A 841 -35.97 -2.26 4.46
N GLU A 842 -37.29 -2.27 4.13
CA GLU A 842 -38.20 -1.12 4.28
C GLU A 842 -37.84 0.07 3.37
N VAL A 843 -37.33 -0.21 2.15
CA VAL A 843 -36.92 0.82 1.19
C VAL A 843 -37.71 0.79 -0.13
N ASN A 844 -38.79 0.00 -0.23
CA ASN A 844 -39.66 0.01 -1.40
C ASN A 844 -40.61 1.23 -1.42
N ALA A 845 -41.30 1.42 -2.53
CA ALA A 845 -42.20 2.56 -2.73
C ALA A 845 -43.28 2.68 -1.65
N GLY A 846 -43.84 1.56 -1.16
CA GLY A 846 -44.85 1.54 -0.10
C GLY A 846 -44.34 2.14 1.22
N TYR A 847 -43.12 1.77 1.64
CA TYR A 847 -42.51 2.35 2.83
C TYR A 847 -42.18 3.84 2.65
N VAL A 848 -41.72 4.26 1.46
CA VAL A 848 -41.49 5.69 1.16
C VAL A 848 -42.76 6.49 1.28
N VAL A 849 -43.88 5.99 0.71
CA VAL A 849 -45.22 6.64 0.82
C VAL A 849 -45.66 6.75 2.26
N VAL A 850 -45.58 5.66 3.04
CA VAL A 850 -45.96 5.66 4.46
C VAL A 850 -45.09 6.63 5.28
N ALA A 851 -43.80 6.67 5.03
CA ALA A 851 -42.88 7.62 5.68
C ALA A 851 -43.28 9.09 5.36
N ALA A 852 -43.57 9.39 4.12
CA ALA A 852 -44.03 10.73 3.70
C ALA A 852 -45.33 11.14 4.36
N LEU A 853 -46.35 10.28 4.30
CA LEU A 853 -47.67 10.52 4.93
C LEU A 853 -47.53 10.66 6.46
N ASN A 854 -46.66 9.88 7.09
CA ASN A 854 -46.43 9.96 8.54
C ASN A 854 -45.77 11.31 8.93
N GLU A 855 -44.82 11.81 8.19
CA GLU A 855 -44.21 13.12 8.49
C GLU A 855 -45.24 14.26 8.28
N LEU A 856 -46.10 14.17 7.27
CA LEU A 856 -47.23 15.11 7.07
C LEU A 856 -48.28 14.99 8.20
N ALA A 857 -48.56 13.77 8.70
CA ALA A 857 -49.49 13.56 9.81
C ALA A 857 -48.99 14.14 11.14
N LYS A 858 -47.69 14.09 11.39
CA LYS A 858 -47.07 14.75 12.55
C LYS A 858 -47.30 16.28 12.52
N ARG A 859 -47.43 16.86 11.36
CA ARG A 859 -47.69 18.29 11.14
C ARG A 859 -49.16 18.64 11.10
N GLY A 860 -50.03 17.64 11.12
CA GLY A 860 -51.49 17.84 10.98
C GLY A 860 -51.96 18.16 9.56
N GLU A 861 -51.12 17.96 8.57
CA GLU A 861 -51.44 18.21 7.14
C GLU A 861 -52.19 17.02 6.51
N VAL A 862 -52.06 15.84 7.12
CA VAL A 862 -52.73 14.59 6.77
C VAL A 862 -53.26 13.92 8.03
N GLU A 863 -54.42 13.28 7.98
CA GLU A 863 -54.98 12.53 9.11
C GLU A 863 -54.23 11.22 9.33
N LYS A 864 -54.00 10.84 10.61
CA LYS A 864 -53.34 9.58 10.99
C LYS A 864 -54.04 8.34 10.42
N SER A 865 -55.35 8.43 10.21
CA SER A 865 -56.14 7.36 9.57
C SER A 865 -55.72 7.09 8.12
N VAL A 866 -55.23 8.10 7.41
CA VAL A 866 -54.69 7.96 6.06
C VAL A 866 -53.39 7.17 6.08
N VAL A 867 -52.53 7.40 7.07
CA VAL A 867 -51.28 6.62 7.26
C VAL A 867 -51.63 5.16 7.56
N ALA A 868 -52.56 4.90 8.48
CA ALA A 868 -53.00 3.57 8.80
C ALA A 868 -53.63 2.83 7.60
N ALA A 869 -54.40 3.52 6.77
CA ALA A 869 -54.93 2.97 5.52
C ALA A 869 -53.83 2.64 4.50
N ALA A 870 -52.80 3.47 4.40
CA ALA A 870 -51.66 3.22 3.53
C ALA A 870 -50.82 2.00 3.99
N ILE A 871 -50.54 1.85 5.30
CA ILE A 871 -49.89 0.68 5.88
C ILE A 871 -50.65 -0.62 5.48
N LYS A 872 -51.97 -0.61 5.63
CA LYS A 872 -52.81 -1.74 5.24
C LYS A 872 -52.82 -1.97 3.73
N LYS A 873 -52.87 -0.90 2.94
CA LYS A 873 -52.88 -0.99 1.46
C LYS A 873 -51.60 -1.61 0.90
N PHE A 874 -50.46 -1.27 1.44
CA PHE A 874 -49.16 -1.75 0.99
C PHE A 874 -48.76 -3.07 1.68
N ASP A 875 -49.67 -3.70 2.43
CA ASP A 875 -49.45 -4.97 3.13
C ASP A 875 -48.17 -4.98 4.01
N ILE A 876 -48.02 -3.86 4.73
CA ILE A 876 -46.86 -3.70 5.63
C ILE A 876 -47.15 -4.38 6.95
N ASP A 877 -46.32 -5.40 7.29
CA ASP A 877 -46.35 -6.07 8.59
C ASP A 877 -45.73 -5.16 9.65
N THR A 878 -46.57 -4.64 10.55
CA THR A 878 -46.18 -3.71 11.62
C THR A 878 -45.44 -4.40 12.76
N GLU A 879 -45.58 -5.76 12.87
CA GLU A 879 -44.93 -6.55 13.92
C GLU A 879 -43.65 -7.25 13.44
N LYS A 880 -43.27 -7.01 12.20
CA LYS A 880 -42.03 -7.56 11.63
C LYS A 880 -40.80 -7.13 12.46
N THR A 881 -39.93 -8.08 12.71
CA THR A 881 -38.63 -7.79 13.34
C THR A 881 -37.86 -6.72 12.55
N ASN A 882 -37.26 -5.75 13.26
CA ASN A 882 -36.42 -4.74 12.63
C ASN A 882 -35.27 -5.43 11.88
N PRO A 883 -35.05 -5.13 10.59
CA PRO A 883 -34.01 -5.75 9.78
C PRO A 883 -32.60 -5.70 10.41
N LEU A 884 -32.31 -4.70 11.24
CA LEU A 884 -31.03 -4.63 11.97
C LEU A 884 -30.77 -5.83 12.88
N TYR A 885 -31.84 -6.44 13.40
CA TYR A 885 -31.76 -7.55 14.37
C TYR A 885 -32.34 -8.86 13.82
N ALA A 886 -32.77 -8.89 12.57
CA ALA A 886 -33.42 -10.03 11.93
C ALA A 886 -32.42 -11.13 11.52
#